data_5a5a454fbafb4c3a38f2ec957367e06a
#
_entry.id   5a5a454fbafb4c3a38f2ec957367e06a
#
_cell.length_a   1.000
_cell.length_b   1.000
_cell.length_c   1.000
_cell.angle_alpha   90.00
_cell.angle_beta   90.00
_cell.angle_gamma   90.00
#
_symmetry.space_group_name_H-M   'P 1'
#
loop_
_entity.id
_entity.type
_entity.pdbx_description
1 polymer ?
#
loop_
_entity_poly.entity_id
_entity_poly.type
_entity_poly.pdbx_seq_one_letter_code
_entity_poly.pdbx_strand_id
1 'polypeptide(L)'
;MRKLRTTIVVAVAAMAAVAVVSLAVASGDRRSSPAAAKYVPDEPLPREPVPPQEQLDALGISGYPDKLSVEPGESVRIMVSTQASEFSSRIVRVTHGDADPAGPGIKEQVIDSSANGTYPGRHQELPLGSYVTVPDDSALRMGDSFTITAWIAPSTIPGSPYNRVALQRTPVGTPREQGLITKLDGDRGYGLVIDDQGSVALRLGSEAVSTNVKLKPWAPAMGGPEAFMTNGNIRPQHVNNSGWYFVAASYDARSGKATVTQRPVSTLPDDSVATVTGQVDANRVRHARTPLLMAATGRRTGLYNGKIEAPTIYDRALSASEIADAAAGRRLSSPVAAWDFTRRMSTPNVVDAGPNRLNGKAVNLPVRALTSHDWDRKTMNYNEDPEQWAAMYFHEDDLGDAKWEPSFSWTVPEDASSGVYAARLQAGESVYHATFVVRPKRPAAKIAMLVPTLTYLAYGSTGGSLRQYDDHADGSGFVYSSALRPIQNLRSLTTGPSGEGRPWAFEADTHIFDWLETKGYEVDYITDHDVDREGQSILDPYQTVITGTHPEYISTNESEAIRGWLNDGGRLMYMGGNGFYWVTALDSTRTYTELRRHDGTEAWQAAPGEYYHSTDGEYGGLWRFRGTPPQEIVGVGFAAQGFGHFTGSAQYNKPFDRSEESYSDAGAWVFEGVSKRDGIGGDLPSLQSPGGPMGEEVDRVDYSLGTPASALVLGKSQPFGEQYMQVVEEINTSSLFEGGDQDPLVRGDVTLVYYPNGGAVFSAASMVWSGSFFHNDYDNDMTRISENVLDRFTSGEALPGDG
;
A
#
# COMPACT_ATOMS: atom_id res chain seq x y z
N MET A 1 -24.40 39.16 32.17
CA MET A 1 -23.07 39.68 31.82
C MET A 1 -22.07 39.71 32.99
N ARG A 2 -22.47 39.92 34.26
CA ARG A 2 -21.51 39.87 35.42
C ARG A 2 -21.00 38.45 35.79
N LYS A 3 -21.80 37.41 35.62
CA LYS A 3 -21.40 36.02 35.91
C LYS A 3 -20.39 35.44 34.90
N LEU A 4 -20.41 35.90 33.64
CA LEU A 4 -19.48 35.43 32.60
C LEU A 4 -18.06 36.01 32.78
N ARG A 5 -17.94 37.24 33.34
CA ARG A 5 -16.62 37.84 33.58
C ARG A 5 -15.87 37.18 34.75
N THR A 6 -16.61 36.66 35.74
CA THR A 6 -16.00 36.00 36.91
C THR A 6 -15.43 34.61 36.56
N THR A 7 -16.06 33.90 35.66
CA THR A 7 -15.60 32.57 35.21
C THR A 7 -14.34 32.64 34.34
N ILE A 8 -14.22 33.69 33.50
CA ILE A 8 -13.01 33.88 32.67
C ILE A 8 -11.81 34.34 33.53
N VAL A 9 -12.03 35.12 34.57
CA VAL A 9 -10.95 35.54 35.45
C VAL A 9 -10.43 34.39 36.32
N VAL A 10 -11.29 33.44 36.72
CA VAL A 10 -10.87 32.25 37.47
C VAL A 10 -10.09 31.29 36.60
N ALA A 11 -10.46 31.11 35.32
CA ALA A 11 -9.73 30.24 34.39
C ALA A 11 -8.32 30.79 34.06
N VAL A 12 -8.17 32.10 33.89
CA VAL A 12 -6.86 32.72 33.66
C VAL A 12 -5.98 32.67 34.90
N ALA A 13 -6.56 32.82 36.11
CA ALA A 13 -5.82 32.72 37.37
C ALA A 13 -5.37 31.28 37.67
N ALA A 14 -6.15 30.26 37.25
CA ALA A 14 -5.77 28.86 37.40
C ALA A 14 -4.60 28.47 36.46
N MET A 15 -4.58 28.92 35.21
CA MET A 15 -3.46 28.69 34.29
C MET A 15 -2.18 29.45 34.73
N ALA A 16 -2.28 30.61 35.33
CA ALA A 16 -1.12 31.32 35.91
C ALA A 16 -0.58 30.62 37.15
N ALA A 17 -1.44 30.01 37.97
CA ALA A 17 -1.03 29.27 39.18
C ALA A 17 -0.30 27.96 38.84
N VAL A 18 -0.70 27.25 37.77
CA VAL A 18 -0.03 26.04 37.28
C VAL A 18 1.37 26.38 36.72
N ALA A 19 1.52 27.51 36.02
CA ALA A 19 2.82 27.95 35.52
C ALA A 19 3.78 28.36 36.64
N VAL A 20 3.29 28.91 37.74
CA VAL A 20 4.09 29.32 38.91
C VAL A 20 4.48 28.12 39.78
N VAL A 21 3.61 27.08 39.88
CA VAL A 21 3.95 25.84 40.60
C VAL A 21 5.00 25.02 39.83
N SER A 22 4.97 25.01 38.53
CA SER A 22 6.00 24.35 37.70
C SER A 22 7.37 25.04 37.80
N LEU A 23 7.42 26.35 38.05
CA LEU A 23 8.69 27.06 38.27
C LEU A 23 9.20 26.93 39.73
N ALA A 24 8.34 26.65 40.70
CA ALA A 24 8.73 26.53 42.12
C ALA A 24 9.27 25.14 42.50
N VAL A 25 8.92 24.09 41.74
CA VAL A 25 9.46 22.74 41.90
C VAL A 25 10.87 22.60 41.29
N ALA A 26 11.24 23.51 40.38
CA ALA A 26 12.58 23.48 39.74
C ALA A 26 13.70 24.14 40.56
N SER A 27 13.44 24.62 41.82
CA SER A 27 14.43 25.32 42.65
C SER A 27 14.85 24.59 43.93
N GLY A 28 14.54 23.32 44.09
CA GLY A 28 14.89 22.52 45.26
C GLY A 28 15.88 21.41 44.93
N ASP A 29 17.09 21.58 45.41
CA ASP A 29 18.18 20.62 45.59
C ASP A 29 19.14 20.34 44.43
N ARG A 30 20.23 21.12 44.44
CA ARG A 30 21.44 20.80 43.65
C ARG A 30 22.20 19.68 44.32
N ARG A 31 21.92 18.42 43.91
CA ARG A 31 22.94 17.38 43.89
C ARG A 31 23.39 17.20 42.44
N SER A 32 24.69 17.24 42.24
CA SER A 32 25.38 17.20 40.96
C SER A 32 24.90 16.06 40.06
N SER A 33 24.02 16.38 39.13
CA SER A 33 23.82 15.58 37.92
C SER A 33 25.04 15.74 37.00
N PRO A 34 25.52 14.71 36.35
CA PRO A 34 26.54 14.86 35.31
C PRO A 34 26.02 15.85 34.25
N ALA A 35 26.91 16.71 33.80
CA ALA A 35 26.60 17.75 32.82
C ALA A 35 25.80 17.15 31.67
N ALA A 36 24.61 17.73 31.41
CA ALA A 36 23.86 17.43 30.21
C ALA A 36 24.81 17.59 29.03
N ALA A 37 25.05 16.50 28.33
CA ALA A 37 25.80 16.52 27.09
C ALA A 37 25.09 17.54 26.18
N LYS A 38 25.84 18.53 25.70
CA LYS A 38 25.34 19.42 24.67
C LYS A 38 24.90 18.52 23.52
N TYR A 39 23.63 18.56 23.19
CA TYR A 39 23.16 18.04 21.90
C TYR A 39 23.87 18.86 20.83
N VAL A 40 24.88 18.27 20.26
CA VAL A 40 25.49 18.72 19.01
C VAL A 40 24.79 17.89 17.95
N PRO A 41 24.03 18.49 17.03
CA PRO A 41 23.52 17.75 15.89
C PRO A 41 24.70 17.48 14.95
N ASP A 42 25.37 16.38 15.13
CA ASP A 42 26.43 15.89 14.26
C ASP A 42 25.91 14.86 13.24
N GLU A 43 24.64 14.80 13.05
CA GLU A 43 24.13 14.11 11.86
C GLU A 43 23.93 15.14 10.74
N PRO A 44 24.58 14.92 9.56
CA PRO A 44 24.26 15.71 8.38
C PRO A 44 22.75 15.61 8.16
N LEU A 45 22.12 16.76 7.82
CA LEU A 45 20.73 16.82 7.37
C LEU A 45 20.43 15.57 6.52
N PRO A 46 19.27 14.91 6.68
CA PRO A 46 18.97 13.69 5.96
C PRO A 46 19.31 13.89 4.50
N ARG A 47 20.12 12.97 3.95
CA ARG A 47 20.50 12.98 2.55
C ARG A 47 19.21 13.02 1.72
N GLU A 48 19.21 13.77 0.60
CA GLU A 48 18.12 13.69 -0.35
C GLU A 48 17.77 12.23 -0.59
N PRO A 49 16.48 11.86 -0.62
CA PRO A 49 16.08 10.47 -0.78
C PRO A 49 16.68 9.93 -2.07
N VAL A 50 17.31 8.78 -1.96
CA VAL A 50 17.91 8.10 -3.11
C VAL A 50 16.77 7.61 -4.02
N PRO A 51 16.79 7.91 -5.33
CA PRO A 51 15.77 7.45 -6.25
C PRO A 51 15.58 5.92 -6.21
N PRO A 52 14.37 5.39 -6.40
CA PRO A 52 14.10 3.95 -6.35
C PRO A 52 15.00 3.12 -7.25
N GLN A 53 15.34 3.61 -8.44
CA GLN A 53 16.26 2.93 -9.35
C GLN A 53 17.66 2.79 -8.77
N GLU A 54 18.21 3.86 -8.18
CA GLU A 54 19.55 3.85 -7.59
C GLU A 54 19.64 2.91 -6.38
N GLN A 55 18.58 2.89 -5.55
CA GLN A 55 18.50 1.95 -4.43
C GLN A 55 18.42 0.49 -4.91
N LEU A 56 17.68 0.24 -5.97
CA LEU A 56 17.58 -1.08 -6.57
C LEU A 56 18.92 -1.51 -7.19
N ASP A 57 19.60 -0.61 -7.87
CA ASP A 57 20.93 -0.85 -8.47
C ASP A 57 21.99 -1.10 -7.39
N ALA A 58 21.88 -0.49 -6.23
CA ALA A 58 22.79 -0.72 -5.09
C ALA A 58 22.74 -2.14 -4.54
N LEU A 59 21.66 -2.91 -4.82
CA LEU A 59 21.60 -4.33 -4.49
C LEU A 59 22.52 -5.19 -5.37
N GLY A 60 23.06 -4.64 -6.47
CA GLY A 60 23.91 -5.33 -7.44
C GLY A 60 23.15 -6.28 -8.38
N ILE A 61 22.10 -6.91 -7.93
CA ILE A 61 21.17 -7.73 -8.72
C ILE A 61 19.79 -7.68 -8.09
N SER A 62 18.76 -7.67 -8.95
CA SER A 62 17.36 -7.75 -8.52
C SER A 62 16.53 -8.49 -9.57
N GLY A 63 15.36 -8.98 -9.20
CA GLY A 63 14.48 -9.68 -10.14
C GLY A 63 13.09 -9.92 -9.57
N TYR A 64 12.19 -10.40 -10.42
CA TYR A 64 10.84 -10.80 -10.03
C TYR A 64 10.29 -11.89 -10.97
N PRO A 65 9.36 -12.72 -10.47
CA PRO A 65 8.64 -13.68 -11.32
C PRO A 65 7.44 -12.98 -11.99
N ASP A 66 6.96 -13.50 -13.11
CA ASP A 66 5.73 -13.00 -13.75
C ASP A 66 4.43 -13.50 -13.07
N LYS A 67 4.55 -14.40 -12.12
CA LYS A 67 3.44 -14.98 -11.35
C LYS A 67 3.89 -15.23 -9.91
N LEU A 68 3.04 -14.92 -8.94
CA LEU A 68 3.29 -15.23 -7.52
C LEU A 68 2.91 -16.66 -7.15
N SER A 69 2.01 -17.31 -7.92
CA SER A 69 1.55 -18.68 -7.72
C SER A 69 1.54 -19.43 -9.05
N VAL A 70 2.04 -20.66 -9.06
CA VAL A 70 2.11 -21.53 -10.25
C VAL A 70 1.83 -22.98 -9.88
N GLU A 71 1.32 -23.77 -10.83
CA GLU A 71 1.09 -25.21 -10.69
C GLU A 71 2.20 -26.04 -11.34
N PRO A 72 2.39 -27.31 -10.92
CA PRO A 72 3.19 -28.28 -11.66
C PRO A 72 2.77 -28.35 -13.14
N GLY A 73 3.77 -28.31 -14.04
CA GLY A 73 3.58 -28.22 -15.48
C GLY A 73 3.46 -26.81 -16.05
N GLU A 74 3.20 -25.81 -15.25
CA GLU A 74 3.22 -24.41 -15.68
C GLU A 74 4.64 -23.86 -15.77
N SER A 75 4.78 -22.72 -16.48
CA SER A 75 6.06 -22.00 -16.55
C SER A 75 5.96 -20.64 -15.85
N VAL A 76 7.01 -20.30 -15.14
CA VAL A 76 7.27 -18.96 -14.57
C VAL A 76 8.44 -18.33 -15.32
N ARG A 77 8.28 -17.07 -15.71
CA ARG A 77 9.34 -16.24 -16.31
C ARG A 77 9.99 -15.40 -15.24
N ILE A 78 11.31 -15.35 -15.26
CA ILE A 78 12.10 -14.57 -14.30
C ILE A 78 12.74 -13.40 -15.02
N MET A 79 12.39 -12.20 -14.59
CA MET A 79 12.95 -10.93 -15.03
C MET A 79 14.06 -10.55 -14.07
N VAL A 80 15.26 -10.22 -14.63
CA VAL A 80 16.44 -9.89 -13.83
C VAL A 80 17.10 -8.62 -14.32
N SER A 81 17.49 -7.75 -13.40
CA SER A 81 18.33 -6.58 -13.69
C SER A 81 19.62 -6.64 -12.89
N THR A 82 20.75 -6.42 -13.57
CA THR A 82 22.07 -6.28 -12.97
C THR A 82 23.00 -5.51 -13.91
N GLN A 83 23.97 -4.80 -13.33
CA GLN A 83 25.05 -4.12 -14.10
C GLN A 83 26.23 -5.08 -14.35
N ALA A 84 26.29 -6.25 -13.74
CA ALA A 84 27.29 -7.27 -14.04
C ALA A 84 27.08 -7.83 -15.45
N SER A 85 28.16 -8.29 -16.12
CA SER A 85 28.11 -8.87 -17.45
C SER A 85 27.39 -10.21 -17.49
N GLU A 86 27.38 -10.92 -16.37
CA GLU A 86 26.69 -12.21 -16.19
C GLU A 86 26.24 -12.39 -14.74
N PHE A 87 25.29 -13.27 -14.53
CA PHE A 87 24.82 -13.73 -13.21
C PHE A 87 24.51 -15.22 -13.25
N SER A 88 24.54 -15.87 -12.10
CA SER A 88 24.07 -17.24 -11.95
C SER A 88 22.67 -17.30 -11.36
N SER A 89 21.91 -18.32 -11.74
CA SER A 89 20.60 -18.64 -11.15
C SER A 89 20.55 -20.08 -10.67
N ARG A 90 19.88 -20.31 -9.55
CA ARG A 90 19.47 -21.63 -9.07
C ARG A 90 18.03 -21.58 -8.62
N ILE A 91 17.25 -22.54 -9.02
CA ILE A 91 15.90 -22.73 -8.46
C ILE A 91 16.07 -23.39 -7.09
N VAL A 92 15.49 -22.79 -6.08
CA VAL A 92 15.54 -23.30 -4.70
C VAL A 92 14.11 -23.39 -4.13
N ARG A 93 13.87 -24.38 -3.27
CA ARG A 93 12.74 -24.44 -2.37
C ARG A 93 13.19 -23.85 -1.05
N VAL A 94 12.46 -22.84 -0.52
CA VAL A 94 12.81 -22.09 0.68
C VAL A 94 11.95 -22.60 1.82
N THR A 95 12.59 -23.04 2.91
CA THR A 95 11.88 -23.45 4.14
C THR A 95 12.15 -22.49 5.30
N HIS A 96 13.32 -21.83 5.32
CA HIS A 96 13.62 -20.80 6.30
C HIS A 96 14.40 -19.66 5.65
N GLY A 97 13.86 -18.45 5.72
CA GLY A 97 14.41 -17.26 5.05
C GLY A 97 15.13 -16.27 5.97
N ASP A 98 15.11 -16.50 7.26
CA ASP A 98 15.75 -15.63 8.24
C ASP A 98 17.21 -16.01 8.45
N ALA A 99 18.10 -15.02 8.31
CA ALA A 99 19.55 -15.18 8.41
C ALA A 99 20.10 -14.93 9.81
N ASP A 100 19.27 -14.66 10.82
CA ASP A 100 19.74 -14.40 12.18
C ASP A 100 20.57 -15.59 12.69
N PRO A 101 21.84 -15.35 13.09
CA PRO A 101 22.72 -16.41 13.59
C PRO A 101 22.24 -17.03 14.92
N ALA A 102 21.30 -16.41 15.60
CA ALA A 102 20.66 -16.97 16.80
C ALA A 102 19.63 -18.05 16.43
N GLY A 103 19.14 -18.06 15.20
CA GLY A 103 18.16 -18.99 14.67
C GLY A 103 18.76 -20.12 13.82
N PRO A 104 17.91 -20.86 13.09
CA PRO A 104 18.33 -21.97 12.23
C PRO A 104 19.15 -21.52 11.01
N GLY A 105 19.15 -20.22 10.70
CA GLY A 105 19.73 -19.66 9.47
C GLY A 105 18.95 -20.03 8.22
N ILE A 106 19.44 -19.60 7.06
CA ILE A 106 18.79 -19.87 5.77
C ILE A 106 18.78 -21.37 5.46
N LYS A 107 17.59 -21.91 5.19
CA LYS A 107 17.39 -23.29 4.72
C LYS A 107 16.79 -23.28 3.32
N GLU A 108 17.59 -23.70 2.36
CA GLU A 108 17.24 -23.77 0.94
C GLU A 108 17.61 -25.14 0.37
N GLN A 109 16.69 -25.75 -0.33
CA GLN A 109 16.95 -26.95 -1.12
C GLN A 109 17.08 -26.57 -2.60
N VAL A 110 18.26 -26.82 -3.19
CA VAL A 110 18.44 -26.63 -4.64
C VAL A 110 17.66 -27.69 -5.38
N ILE A 111 16.82 -27.26 -6.31
CA ILE A 111 16.05 -28.13 -7.22
C ILE A 111 16.88 -28.37 -8.48
N ASP A 112 17.03 -29.62 -8.89
CA ASP A 112 17.66 -29.93 -10.17
C ASP A 112 16.82 -29.43 -11.33
N SER A 113 17.39 -28.56 -12.15
CA SER A 113 16.67 -27.84 -13.17
C SER A 113 17.56 -27.35 -14.29
N SER A 114 17.05 -27.38 -15.52
CA SER A 114 17.68 -26.72 -16.67
C SER A 114 17.74 -25.18 -16.56
N ALA A 115 16.99 -24.59 -15.64
CA ALA A 115 17.06 -23.16 -15.33
C ALA A 115 18.24 -22.81 -14.40
N ASN A 116 18.95 -23.79 -13.84
CA ASN A 116 20.17 -23.57 -13.09
C ASN A 116 21.33 -23.33 -14.07
N GLY A 117 21.97 -22.17 -13.98
CA GLY A 117 23.05 -21.84 -14.89
C GLY A 117 23.51 -20.39 -14.80
N THR A 118 24.35 -20.02 -15.75
CA THR A 118 24.85 -18.65 -15.91
C THR A 118 24.14 -17.99 -17.09
N TYR A 119 23.71 -16.74 -16.90
CA TYR A 119 22.95 -15.95 -17.86
C TYR A 119 23.65 -14.62 -18.13
N PRO A 120 23.51 -14.05 -19.33
CA PRO A 120 23.99 -12.70 -19.60
C PRO A 120 23.30 -11.68 -18.69
N GLY A 121 24.08 -10.81 -18.07
CA GLY A 121 23.57 -9.70 -17.29
C GLY A 121 23.07 -8.57 -18.19
N ARG A 122 22.03 -7.88 -17.71
CA ARG A 122 21.43 -6.73 -18.39
C ARG A 122 20.88 -5.77 -17.35
N HIS A 123 21.23 -4.50 -17.46
CA HIS A 123 20.60 -3.46 -16.66
C HIS A 123 19.21 -3.13 -17.24
N GLN A 124 18.19 -3.13 -16.42
CA GLN A 124 16.82 -2.81 -16.77
C GLN A 124 16.28 -1.75 -15.82
N GLU A 125 15.83 -0.65 -16.38
CA GLU A 125 15.33 0.50 -15.61
C GLU A 125 13.85 0.36 -15.27
N LEU A 126 13.44 0.95 -14.14
CA LEU A 126 12.04 1.11 -13.77
C LEU A 126 11.39 2.20 -14.64
N PRO A 127 10.31 1.89 -15.37
CA PRO A 127 9.60 2.88 -16.19
C PRO A 127 8.60 3.69 -15.34
N LEU A 128 9.10 4.46 -14.37
CA LEU A 128 8.25 5.24 -13.46
C LEU A 128 7.42 6.29 -14.20
N GLY A 129 6.28 6.60 -13.62
CA GLY A 129 5.35 7.65 -14.00
C GLY A 129 4.15 7.18 -14.80
N SER A 130 2.97 7.67 -14.42
CA SER A 130 1.72 7.34 -15.08
C SER A 130 1.33 8.37 -16.14
N TYR A 131 0.67 7.89 -17.18
CA TYR A 131 0.15 8.70 -18.28
C TYR A 131 -0.88 7.92 -19.10
N VAL A 132 -1.62 8.63 -19.98
CA VAL A 132 -2.45 7.98 -21.01
C VAL A 132 -1.75 8.10 -22.37
N THR A 133 -1.76 7.02 -23.14
CA THR A 133 -1.31 7.01 -24.52
C THR A 133 -2.46 6.74 -25.47
N VAL A 134 -2.63 7.58 -26.50
CA VAL A 134 -3.59 7.39 -27.58
C VAL A 134 -2.80 7.16 -28.89
N PRO A 135 -3.06 6.07 -29.63
CA PRO A 135 -2.35 5.80 -30.88
C PRO A 135 -2.38 6.98 -31.84
N ASP A 136 -1.33 7.13 -32.67
CA ASP A 136 -1.30 8.16 -33.72
C ASP A 136 -2.46 7.93 -34.70
N ASP A 137 -3.24 8.97 -34.89
CA ASP A 137 -4.31 9.02 -35.89
C ASP A 137 -4.27 10.33 -36.67
N SER A 138 -4.74 10.27 -37.94
CA SER A 138 -4.78 11.45 -38.79
C SER A 138 -5.68 12.55 -38.24
N ALA A 139 -6.75 12.21 -37.53
CA ALA A 139 -7.66 13.16 -36.89
C ALA A 139 -6.99 13.97 -35.77
N LEU A 140 -5.91 13.47 -35.21
CA LEU A 140 -5.11 14.16 -34.18
C LEU A 140 -3.91 14.93 -34.73
N ARG A 141 -3.69 14.92 -36.04
CA ARG A 141 -2.62 15.67 -36.70
C ARG A 141 -3.07 17.09 -37.03
N MET A 142 -3.23 17.91 -35.97
CA MET A 142 -3.70 19.28 -36.11
C MET A 142 -2.66 20.15 -36.81
N GLY A 143 -2.95 20.57 -38.04
CA GLY A 143 -2.10 21.46 -38.82
C GLY A 143 -2.74 22.82 -39.08
N ASP A 144 -4.04 22.89 -38.92
CA ASP A 144 -4.89 24.04 -39.03
C ASP A 144 -5.31 24.58 -37.66
N SER A 145 -6.40 25.30 -37.60
CA SER A 145 -6.95 25.81 -36.35
C SER A 145 -7.44 24.67 -35.46
N PHE A 146 -7.20 24.75 -34.16
CA PHE A 146 -7.67 23.78 -33.18
C PHE A 146 -7.86 24.40 -31.80
N THR A 147 -8.51 23.67 -30.92
CA THR A 147 -8.62 24.00 -29.48
C THR A 147 -8.51 22.73 -28.64
N ILE A 148 -7.79 22.81 -27.53
CA ILE A 148 -7.69 21.79 -26.49
C ILE A 148 -8.29 22.36 -25.22
N THR A 149 -9.13 21.60 -24.54
CA THR A 149 -9.68 21.94 -23.22
C THR A 149 -9.54 20.80 -22.24
N ALA A 150 -9.41 21.10 -20.95
CA ALA A 150 -9.48 20.14 -19.86
C ALA A 150 -9.78 20.85 -18.54
N TRP A 151 -10.20 20.08 -17.55
CA TRP A 151 -10.10 20.45 -16.15
C TRP A 151 -8.86 19.81 -15.56
N ILE A 152 -8.12 20.56 -14.73
CA ILE A 152 -6.90 20.07 -14.07
C ILE A 152 -6.85 20.50 -12.61
N ALA A 153 -6.27 19.64 -11.78
CA ALA A 153 -5.89 20.00 -10.41
C ALA A 153 -4.44 19.60 -10.21
N PRO A 154 -3.47 20.49 -10.49
CA PRO A 154 -2.06 20.19 -10.31
C PRO A 154 -1.74 20.04 -8.82
N SER A 155 -1.06 18.98 -8.44
CA SER A 155 -0.62 18.74 -7.06
C SER A 155 0.80 19.23 -6.81
N THR A 156 1.66 19.18 -7.82
CA THR A 156 2.99 19.78 -7.79
C THR A 156 3.19 20.69 -8.99
N ILE A 157 3.82 21.85 -8.78
CA ILE A 157 4.21 22.75 -9.86
C ILE A 157 5.63 23.27 -9.64
N PRO A 158 6.39 23.63 -10.69
CA PRO A 158 7.72 24.17 -10.57
C PRO A 158 7.81 25.34 -9.58
N GLY A 159 8.76 25.28 -8.66
CA GLY A 159 9.04 26.35 -7.69
C GLY A 159 7.92 26.63 -6.68
N SER A 160 7.02 25.70 -6.42
CA SER A 160 6.05 25.82 -5.33
C SER A 160 6.70 25.53 -3.98
N PRO A 161 6.47 26.36 -2.92
CA PRO A 161 6.94 26.04 -1.58
C PRO A 161 6.21 24.84 -0.98
N TYR A 162 5.06 24.47 -1.50
CA TYR A 162 4.26 23.31 -1.03
C TYR A 162 4.79 21.96 -1.52
N ASN A 163 5.78 21.94 -2.38
CA ASN A 163 6.46 20.72 -2.84
C ASN A 163 7.35 20.07 -1.76
N ARG A 164 7.31 20.52 -0.51
CA ARG A 164 8.19 20.05 0.58
C ARG A 164 7.55 19.07 1.55
N VAL A 165 6.36 18.57 1.29
CA VAL A 165 5.54 17.97 2.34
C VAL A 165 5.63 16.47 2.44
N ALA A 166 5.93 15.81 1.37
CA ALA A 166 6.19 14.39 1.46
C ALA A 166 7.48 14.16 2.26
N LEU A 167 7.40 13.26 3.20
CA LEU A 167 8.55 12.72 3.90
C LEU A 167 9.64 12.32 2.91
N GLN A 168 10.51 13.28 2.53
CA GLN A 168 11.86 13.07 2.06
C GLN A 168 12.11 12.24 0.79
N ARG A 169 11.19 12.06 -0.15
CA ARG A 169 11.43 11.01 -1.15
C ARG A 169 11.69 11.45 -2.59
N THR A 170 11.49 12.71 -2.95
CA THR A 170 11.90 13.18 -4.27
C THR A 170 12.35 14.63 -4.22
N PRO A 171 13.46 15.01 -4.86
CA PRO A 171 13.81 16.41 -5.05
C PRO A 171 12.76 17.04 -5.99
N VAL A 172 11.66 17.49 -5.42
CA VAL A 172 10.67 18.27 -6.16
C VAL A 172 11.25 19.66 -6.32
N GLY A 173 12.04 19.88 -7.31
CA GLY A 173 12.69 21.16 -7.36
C GLY A 173 13.34 21.57 -8.65
N THR A 174 13.48 20.66 -9.60
CA THR A 174 13.96 21.10 -10.91
C THR A 174 12.77 21.67 -11.69
N PRO A 175 12.78 22.97 -12.03
CA PRO A 175 11.78 23.53 -12.94
C PRO A 175 11.76 22.70 -14.22
N ARG A 176 10.63 22.13 -14.55
CA ARG A 176 10.46 21.34 -15.77
C ARG A 176 9.03 21.45 -16.29
N GLU A 177 8.92 21.44 -17.60
CA GLU A 177 7.64 21.38 -18.27
C GLU A 177 6.89 20.09 -17.93
N GLN A 178 5.61 20.19 -17.64
CA GLN A 178 4.69 19.05 -17.41
C GLN A 178 3.64 18.99 -18.51
N GLY A 179 3.48 17.84 -19.14
CA GLY A 179 2.51 17.67 -20.23
C GLY A 179 1.09 17.43 -19.67
N LEU A 180 0.11 18.16 -20.14
CA LEU A 180 -1.30 17.90 -19.87
C LEU A 180 -1.92 17.07 -20.99
N ILE A 181 -1.93 17.60 -22.23
CA ILE A 181 -2.39 16.91 -23.42
C ILE A 181 -1.41 17.27 -24.53
N THR A 182 -0.61 16.33 -24.97
CA THR A 182 0.52 16.59 -25.86
C THR A 182 0.60 15.61 -27.03
N LYS A 183 1.02 16.11 -28.18
CA LYS A 183 1.38 15.31 -29.36
C LYS A 183 2.61 15.96 -29.99
N LEU A 184 3.78 15.64 -29.41
CA LEU A 184 5.06 16.29 -29.68
C LEU A 184 6.07 15.31 -30.29
N ASP A 185 6.91 15.82 -31.18
CA ASP A 185 8.04 15.13 -31.81
C ASP A 185 9.16 16.15 -32.07
N GLY A 186 10.00 16.36 -31.05
CA GLY A 186 11.02 17.39 -31.07
C GLY A 186 10.42 18.79 -31.26
N ASP A 187 10.70 19.40 -32.44
CA ASP A 187 10.21 20.71 -32.83
C ASP A 187 8.87 20.68 -33.59
N ARG A 188 8.15 19.58 -33.54
CA ARG A 188 6.87 19.36 -34.22
C ARG A 188 5.75 19.05 -33.25
N GLY A 189 4.53 19.34 -33.69
CA GLY A 189 3.33 19.00 -32.95
C GLY A 189 2.86 20.12 -32.05
N TYR A 190 1.97 19.76 -31.14
CA TYR A 190 1.32 20.68 -30.23
C TYR A 190 1.21 20.08 -28.83
N GLY A 191 1.06 20.92 -27.82
CA GLY A 191 0.84 20.48 -26.46
C GLY A 191 0.25 21.57 -25.57
N LEU A 192 -0.78 21.22 -24.82
CA LEU A 192 -1.19 21.96 -23.64
C LEU A 192 -0.32 21.47 -22.49
N VAL A 193 0.41 22.37 -21.87
CA VAL A 193 1.43 22.05 -20.85
C VAL A 193 1.36 23.03 -19.67
N ILE A 194 1.96 22.64 -18.55
CA ILE A 194 2.42 23.58 -17.53
C ILE A 194 3.90 23.83 -17.82
N ASP A 195 4.28 25.07 -18.03
CA ASP A 195 5.65 25.46 -18.33
C ASP A 195 6.57 25.36 -17.08
N ASP A 196 7.86 25.58 -17.29
CA ASP A 196 8.88 25.53 -16.23
C ASP A 196 8.72 26.64 -15.17
N GLN A 197 7.84 27.62 -15.41
CA GLN A 197 7.48 28.67 -14.45
C GLN A 197 6.19 28.33 -13.67
N GLY A 198 5.52 27.22 -14.01
CA GLY A 198 4.27 26.77 -13.36
C GLY A 198 3.02 27.43 -13.92
N SER A 199 3.06 27.93 -15.16
CA SER A 199 1.94 28.56 -15.86
C SER A 199 1.42 27.68 -16.97
N VAL A 200 0.12 27.79 -17.30
CA VAL A 200 -0.44 27.05 -18.45
C VAL A 200 0.07 27.65 -19.76
N ALA A 201 0.54 26.80 -20.66
CA ALA A 201 1.04 27.21 -21.94
C ALA A 201 0.55 26.31 -23.09
N LEU A 202 0.41 26.90 -24.29
CA LEU A 202 0.30 26.17 -25.55
C LEU A 202 1.66 26.11 -26.21
N ARG A 203 2.18 24.92 -26.37
CA ARG A 203 3.40 24.63 -27.09
C ARG A 203 3.08 24.24 -28.54
N LEU A 204 3.74 24.90 -29.49
CA LEU A 204 3.62 24.66 -30.94
C LEU A 204 5.01 24.44 -31.52
N GLY A 205 5.44 23.18 -31.62
CA GLY A 205 6.82 22.85 -31.92
C GLY A 205 7.77 23.40 -30.88
N SER A 206 8.67 24.31 -31.30
CA SER A 206 9.62 25.00 -30.42
C SER A 206 9.12 26.34 -29.87
N GLU A 207 7.95 26.82 -30.29
CA GLU A 207 7.35 28.07 -29.80
C GLU A 207 6.30 27.79 -28.75
N ALA A 208 6.10 28.71 -27.81
CA ALA A 208 5.07 28.60 -26.79
C ALA A 208 4.42 29.96 -26.52
N VAL A 209 3.11 29.90 -26.18
CA VAL A 209 2.38 31.05 -25.63
C VAL A 209 1.95 30.64 -24.24
N SER A 210 2.42 31.36 -23.20
CA SER A 210 2.16 31.11 -21.81
C SER A 210 1.22 32.16 -21.22
N THR A 211 0.43 31.76 -20.22
CA THR A 211 -0.34 32.72 -19.44
C THR A 211 0.55 33.61 -18.59
N ASN A 212 1.79 33.21 -18.33
CA ASN A 212 2.73 33.88 -17.43
C ASN A 212 2.15 34.17 -16.03
N VAL A 213 1.15 33.43 -15.63
CA VAL A 213 0.52 33.49 -14.31
C VAL A 213 0.56 32.11 -13.69
N LYS A 214 1.27 32.03 -12.57
CA LYS A 214 1.52 30.76 -11.89
C LYS A 214 0.25 30.14 -11.34
N LEU A 215 0.06 28.86 -11.59
CA LEU A 215 -0.99 28.05 -10.96
C LEU A 215 -0.71 27.91 -9.46
N LYS A 216 -1.76 27.65 -8.71
CA LYS A 216 -1.67 27.26 -7.29
C LYS A 216 -1.95 25.77 -7.18
N PRO A 217 -1.00 24.96 -6.68
CA PRO A 217 -1.19 23.53 -6.62
C PRO A 217 -2.31 23.19 -5.63
N TRP A 218 -3.04 22.14 -5.96
CA TRP A 218 -3.86 21.45 -4.99
C TRP A 218 -2.89 20.68 -4.09
N ALA A 219 -2.86 20.99 -2.80
CA ALA A 219 -2.08 20.22 -1.84
C ALA A 219 -2.99 19.23 -1.13
N PRO A 220 -2.78 17.92 -1.26
CA PRO A 220 -3.34 16.95 -0.34
C PRO A 220 -2.94 17.32 1.10
N ALA A 221 -3.73 16.89 2.06
CA ALA A 221 -3.50 17.22 3.45
C ALA A 221 -2.10 16.85 3.89
N MET A 222 -1.38 17.82 4.37
CA MET A 222 -0.09 17.68 4.99
C MET A 222 -0.24 16.98 6.34
N GLY A 223 0.07 15.73 6.41
CA GLY A 223 0.13 14.96 7.62
C GLY A 223 1.36 14.08 7.63
N GLY A 224 2.54 14.68 7.59
CA GLY A 224 3.76 13.94 7.94
C GLY A 224 3.83 13.72 9.46
N PRO A 225 4.62 12.74 9.95
CA PRO A 225 4.85 12.52 11.39
C PRO A 225 5.26 13.77 12.15
N GLU A 226 5.92 14.73 11.50
CA GLU A 226 6.31 16.01 12.14
C GLU A 226 5.12 16.92 12.39
N ALA A 227 4.08 16.92 11.56
CA ALA A 227 2.85 17.67 11.83
C ALA A 227 2.07 17.05 13.00
N PHE A 228 2.19 15.74 13.18
CA PHE A 228 1.64 15.01 14.32
C PHE A 228 2.40 15.31 15.63
N MET A 229 3.72 15.42 15.54
CA MET A 229 4.59 15.63 16.73
C MET A 229 4.65 17.08 17.21
N THR A 230 4.39 18.07 16.36
CA THR A 230 4.59 19.48 16.74
C THR A 230 3.35 20.20 17.23
N ASN A 231 2.13 19.78 16.91
CA ASN A 231 0.94 20.56 17.28
C ASN A 231 -0.32 19.78 17.69
N GLY A 232 -0.30 18.45 17.72
CA GLY A 232 -1.44 17.67 18.24
C GLY A 232 -2.81 17.97 17.61
N ASN A 233 -2.87 18.71 16.49
CA ASN A 233 -4.13 19.13 15.93
C ASN A 233 -4.12 19.27 14.42
N ILE A 234 -5.09 18.57 13.85
CA ILE A 234 -5.76 18.87 12.59
C ILE A 234 -4.88 18.70 11.37
N ARG A 235 -4.93 17.50 10.81
CA ARG A 235 -4.73 17.36 9.37
C ARG A 235 -5.74 18.28 8.68
N PRO A 236 -5.32 19.23 7.84
CA PRO A 236 -6.27 19.99 7.04
C PRO A 236 -7.00 19.00 6.14
N GLN A 237 -8.23 18.66 6.48
CA GLN A 237 -9.08 17.89 5.58
C GLN A 237 -9.34 18.74 4.35
N HIS A 238 -9.02 18.19 3.18
CA HIS A 238 -9.30 18.83 1.90
C HIS A 238 -10.81 18.86 1.65
N VAL A 239 -11.42 19.91 2.09
CA VAL A 239 -12.87 20.07 1.99
C VAL A 239 -13.28 20.97 0.80
N ASN A 240 -12.33 21.42 0.00
CA ASN A 240 -12.62 22.38 -1.05
C ASN A 240 -12.18 21.86 -2.42
N ASN A 241 -12.98 22.11 -3.46
CA ASN A 241 -12.59 22.04 -4.86
C ASN A 241 -11.54 23.12 -5.23
N SER A 242 -10.81 23.63 -4.23
CA SER A 242 -9.73 24.58 -4.40
C SER A 242 -8.55 23.86 -5.06
N GLY A 243 -8.01 24.46 -6.09
CA GLY A 243 -6.92 23.88 -6.89
C GLY A 243 -7.34 23.32 -8.24
N TRP A 244 -8.63 23.24 -8.52
CA TRP A 244 -9.13 22.93 -9.85
C TRP A 244 -9.13 24.15 -10.76
N TYR A 245 -8.70 23.95 -12.01
CA TYR A 245 -8.68 24.93 -13.08
C TYR A 245 -9.35 24.38 -14.33
N PHE A 246 -10.18 25.20 -14.97
CA PHE A 246 -10.45 25.02 -16.39
C PHE A 246 -9.28 25.60 -17.18
N VAL A 247 -8.75 24.81 -18.10
CA VAL A 247 -7.65 25.22 -18.99
C VAL A 247 -8.06 25.02 -20.45
N ALA A 248 -7.72 25.98 -21.27
CA ALA A 248 -7.98 25.93 -22.70
C ALA A 248 -6.84 26.57 -23.49
N ALA A 249 -6.50 25.97 -24.61
CA ALA A 249 -5.56 26.54 -25.55
C ALA A 249 -6.10 26.42 -26.98
N SER A 250 -6.21 27.53 -27.70
CA SER A 250 -6.65 27.57 -29.10
C SER A 250 -5.60 28.18 -29.99
N TYR A 251 -5.49 27.64 -31.21
CA TYR A 251 -4.68 28.17 -32.27
C TYR A 251 -5.55 28.43 -33.50
N ASP A 252 -5.47 29.63 -34.06
CA ASP A 252 -6.14 30.03 -35.31
C ASP A 252 -5.08 30.21 -36.41
N ALA A 253 -5.01 29.26 -37.31
CA ALA A 253 -4.06 29.26 -38.41
C ALA A 253 -4.24 30.43 -39.40
N ARG A 254 -5.45 31.02 -39.50
CA ARG A 254 -5.72 32.13 -40.42
C ARG A 254 -5.07 33.41 -39.94
N SER A 255 -5.08 33.64 -38.64
CA SER A 255 -4.52 34.86 -38.05
C SER A 255 -3.13 34.61 -37.43
N GLY A 256 -2.68 33.37 -37.30
CA GLY A 256 -1.45 33.00 -36.58
C GLY A 256 -1.55 33.23 -35.06
N LYS A 257 -2.75 33.40 -34.52
CA LYS A 257 -2.95 33.71 -33.09
C LYS A 257 -3.11 32.43 -32.28
N ALA A 258 -2.38 32.34 -31.18
CA ALA A 258 -2.57 31.35 -30.15
C ALA A 258 -3.09 32.01 -28.87
N THR A 259 -4.18 31.50 -28.31
CA THR A 259 -4.79 32.00 -27.06
C THR A 259 -4.79 30.90 -26.01
N VAL A 260 -4.27 31.22 -24.83
CA VAL A 260 -4.24 30.31 -23.67
C VAL A 260 -5.03 30.90 -22.52
N THR A 261 -5.88 30.09 -21.91
CA THR A 261 -6.75 30.49 -20.80
C THR A 261 -6.54 29.53 -19.64
N GLN A 262 -6.36 30.06 -18.43
CA GLN A 262 -6.49 29.34 -17.17
C GLN A 262 -7.50 30.05 -16.28
N ARG A 263 -8.41 29.27 -15.66
CA ARG A 263 -9.49 29.81 -14.86
C ARG A 263 -9.74 28.90 -13.65
N PRO A 264 -9.47 29.37 -12.41
CA PRO A 264 -9.78 28.59 -11.22
C PRO A 264 -11.29 28.36 -11.08
N VAL A 265 -11.67 27.20 -10.55
CA VAL A 265 -13.05 26.84 -10.22
C VAL A 265 -13.50 27.54 -8.94
N SER A 266 -12.58 27.77 -8.02
CA SER A 266 -12.86 28.41 -6.73
C SER A 266 -13.45 29.81 -6.91
N THR A 267 -14.46 30.12 -6.12
CA THR A 267 -15.05 31.45 -6.03
C THR A 267 -14.29 32.36 -5.06
N LEU A 268 -13.25 31.89 -4.39
CA LEU A 268 -12.39 32.70 -3.53
C LEU A 268 -11.55 33.65 -4.41
N PRO A 269 -11.18 34.83 -3.91
CA PRO A 269 -10.27 35.71 -4.63
C PRO A 269 -9.01 34.99 -5.03
N ASP A 270 -8.81 34.86 -6.32
CA ASP A 270 -7.69 34.16 -6.91
C ASP A 270 -7.13 34.99 -8.06
N ASP A 271 -5.86 35.35 -7.95
CA ASP A 271 -5.10 36.11 -8.92
C ASP A 271 -4.50 35.24 -10.04
N SER A 272 -4.77 33.94 -10.04
CA SER A 272 -4.32 32.99 -11.06
C SER A 272 -5.21 32.91 -12.31
N VAL A 273 -6.23 33.77 -12.44
CA VAL A 273 -7.03 33.91 -13.68
C VAL A 273 -6.20 34.58 -14.75
N ALA A 274 -6.09 33.95 -15.92
CA ALA A 274 -5.41 34.57 -17.05
C ALA A 274 -5.97 34.13 -18.40
N THR A 275 -5.97 35.04 -19.37
CA THR A 275 -6.16 34.72 -20.79
C THR A 275 -5.14 35.57 -21.57
N VAL A 276 -4.24 34.90 -22.27
CA VAL A 276 -3.16 35.55 -23.02
C VAL A 276 -3.25 35.13 -24.50
N THR A 277 -3.08 36.07 -25.40
CA THR A 277 -2.98 35.82 -26.85
C THR A 277 -1.61 36.23 -27.34
N GLY A 278 -0.92 35.30 -28.00
CA GLY A 278 0.35 35.52 -28.66
C GLY A 278 0.28 35.27 -30.17
N GLN A 279 1.28 35.75 -30.89
CA GLN A 279 1.44 35.50 -32.32
C GLN A 279 2.44 34.36 -32.51
N VAL A 280 2.11 33.37 -33.31
CA VAL A 280 2.94 32.20 -33.64
C VAL A 280 3.12 32.14 -35.14
N ASP A 281 4.32 31.83 -35.61
CA ASP A 281 4.57 31.62 -37.05
C ASP A 281 3.87 30.30 -37.50
N ALA A 282 2.86 30.43 -38.34
CA ALA A 282 2.07 29.31 -38.87
C ALA A 282 2.93 28.24 -39.59
N ASN A 283 4.10 28.64 -40.15
CA ASN A 283 5.01 27.71 -40.80
C ASN A 283 5.73 26.75 -39.82
N ARG A 284 5.63 27.02 -38.52
CA ARG A 284 6.25 26.20 -37.47
C ARG A 284 5.31 25.14 -36.87
N VAL A 285 4.00 25.28 -37.14
CA VAL A 285 3.03 24.23 -36.70
C VAL A 285 3.14 23.07 -37.67
N ARG A 286 3.90 22.06 -37.32
CA ARG A 286 4.15 20.87 -38.13
C ARG A 286 3.49 19.65 -37.47
N HIS A 287 2.99 18.75 -38.32
CA HIS A 287 2.40 17.49 -37.78
C HIS A 287 3.44 16.60 -37.11
N ALA A 288 3.16 16.14 -35.91
CA ALA A 288 3.84 15.03 -35.28
C ALA A 288 3.12 13.71 -35.61
N ARG A 289 3.90 12.64 -35.82
CA ARG A 289 3.39 11.27 -36.04
C ARG A 289 3.65 10.36 -34.81
N THR A 290 3.64 10.96 -33.65
CA THR A 290 3.76 10.29 -32.35
C THR A 290 2.38 9.99 -31.78
N PRO A 291 2.23 9.09 -30.83
CA PRO A 291 1.02 9.00 -30.01
C PRO A 291 0.70 10.34 -29.36
N LEU A 292 -0.59 10.60 -29.11
CA LEU A 292 -0.99 11.65 -28.19
C LEU A 292 -0.83 11.12 -26.76
N LEU A 293 -0.30 11.95 -25.88
CA LEU A 293 -0.13 11.65 -24.47
C LEU A 293 -0.96 12.60 -23.61
N MET A 294 -1.49 12.09 -22.49
CA MET A 294 -2.05 12.89 -21.41
C MET A 294 -1.21 12.65 -20.17
N ALA A 295 -0.96 13.71 -19.41
CA ALA A 295 -0.10 13.72 -18.23
C ALA A 295 1.41 13.49 -18.50
N ALA A 296 1.87 13.74 -19.74
CA ALA A 296 3.29 13.63 -20.10
C ALA A 296 3.61 14.41 -21.38
N THR A 297 4.89 14.81 -21.56
CA THR A 297 5.41 15.30 -22.86
C THR A 297 6.09 14.20 -23.66
N GLY A 298 6.49 13.12 -23.02
CA GLY A 298 7.07 11.90 -23.59
C GLY A 298 6.88 10.74 -22.63
N ARG A 299 7.19 9.52 -23.07
CA ARG A 299 6.92 8.30 -22.27
C ARG A 299 7.54 8.28 -20.86
N ARG A 300 8.56 9.08 -20.64
CA ARG A 300 9.32 9.17 -19.37
C ARG A 300 9.78 10.61 -19.09
N THR A 301 9.15 11.58 -19.74
CA THR A 301 9.57 12.97 -19.64
C THR A 301 8.37 13.90 -19.54
N GLY A 302 8.54 14.98 -18.79
CA GLY A 302 7.50 15.97 -18.59
C GLY A 302 6.24 15.35 -17.99
N LEU A 303 6.40 14.42 -17.05
CA LEU A 303 5.31 13.79 -16.32
C LEU A 303 4.59 14.83 -15.47
N TYR A 304 3.29 14.70 -15.41
CA TYR A 304 2.41 15.59 -14.65
C TYR A 304 2.02 14.94 -13.33
N ASN A 305 2.05 15.73 -12.25
CA ASN A 305 1.49 15.33 -10.97
C ASN A 305 0.20 16.12 -10.74
N GLY A 306 -0.92 15.40 -10.67
CA GLY A 306 -2.23 16.03 -10.49
C GLY A 306 -3.36 15.32 -11.21
N LYS A 307 -4.58 15.82 -10.98
CA LYS A 307 -5.79 15.29 -11.61
C LYS A 307 -6.04 15.95 -12.97
N ILE A 308 -6.53 15.15 -13.92
CA ILE A 308 -7.07 15.61 -15.21
C ILE A 308 -8.50 15.08 -15.34
N GLU A 309 -9.39 15.91 -15.91
CA GLU A 309 -10.79 15.57 -16.20
C GLU A 309 -11.20 16.10 -17.55
N ALA A 310 -12.04 15.33 -18.26
CA ALA A 310 -12.72 15.67 -19.51
C ALA A 310 -11.84 16.31 -20.60
N PRO A 311 -10.62 15.75 -20.88
CA PRO A 311 -9.79 16.29 -21.96
C PRO A 311 -10.51 16.20 -23.29
N THR A 312 -10.56 17.34 -24.04
CA THR A 312 -11.32 17.45 -25.29
C THR A 312 -10.52 18.23 -26.34
N ILE A 313 -10.59 17.80 -27.59
CA ILE A 313 -9.97 18.46 -28.74
C ILE A 313 -11.01 18.80 -29.79
N TYR A 314 -10.89 20.01 -30.34
CA TYR A 314 -11.69 20.54 -31.45
C TYR A 314 -10.78 20.90 -32.63
N ASP A 315 -11.25 20.72 -33.90
CA ASP A 315 -10.55 21.08 -35.14
C ASP A 315 -10.76 22.54 -35.57
N ARG A 316 -11.07 23.40 -34.64
CA ARG A 316 -11.29 24.84 -34.84
C ARG A 316 -10.87 25.66 -33.65
N ALA A 317 -10.52 26.90 -33.87
CA ALA A 317 -10.33 27.86 -32.80
C ALA A 317 -11.71 28.23 -32.22
N LEU A 318 -11.93 27.88 -30.96
CA LEU A 318 -13.14 28.27 -30.24
C LEU A 318 -13.14 29.78 -29.94
N SER A 319 -14.31 30.38 -30.03
CA SER A 319 -14.53 31.78 -29.61
C SER A 319 -14.45 31.91 -28.07
N ALA A 320 -14.27 33.15 -27.59
CA ALA A 320 -14.25 33.43 -26.16
C ALA A 320 -15.57 33.00 -25.46
N SER A 321 -16.71 33.10 -26.15
CA SER A 321 -18.00 32.65 -25.65
C SER A 321 -18.09 31.12 -25.54
N GLU A 322 -17.56 30.38 -26.53
CA GLU A 322 -17.50 28.94 -26.50
C GLU A 322 -16.55 28.43 -25.40
N ILE A 323 -15.42 29.09 -25.22
CA ILE A 323 -14.49 28.80 -24.10
C ILE A 323 -15.21 29.01 -22.75
N ALA A 324 -15.99 30.11 -22.63
CA ALA A 324 -16.77 30.35 -21.41
C ALA A 324 -17.88 29.32 -21.20
N ASP A 325 -18.51 28.85 -22.30
CA ASP A 325 -19.52 27.79 -22.27
C ASP A 325 -18.87 26.44 -21.82
N ALA A 326 -17.71 26.08 -22.37
CA ALA A 326 -16.97 24.91 -21.97
C ALA A 326 -16.55 24.97 -20.49
N ALA A 327 -16.05 26.14 -20.04
CA ALA A 327 -15.70 26.39 -18.66
C ALA A 327 -16.89 26.35 -17.67
N ALA A 328 -18.12 26.45 -18.17
CA ALA A 328 -19.35 26.30 -17.43
C ALA A 328 -19.93 24.87 -17.53
N GLY A 329 -19.14 23.89 -17.99
CA GLY A 329 -19.55 22.49 -18.14
C GLY A 329 -20.50 22.23 -19.31
N ARG A 330 -20.74 23.24 -20.17
CA ARG A 330 -21.63 23.04 -21.33
C ARG A 330 -20.90 22.28 -22.44
N ARG A 331 -21.49 21.16 -22.86
CA ARG A 331 -20.95 20.37 -23.98
C ARG A 331 -21.10 21.12 -25.31
N LEU A 332 -19.96 21.37 -25.95
CA LEU A 332 -19.92 21.97 -27.28
C LEU A 332 -20.05 20.90 -28.38
N SER A 333 -20.63 21.26 -29.52
CA SER A 333 -20.76 20.35 -30.66
C SER A 333 -19.44 20.06 -31.36
N SER A 334 -19.37 18.88 -31.99
CA SER A 334 -18.32 18.48 -32.93
C SER A 334 -16.89 18.48 -32.38
N PRO A 335 -16.61 17.81 -31.26
CA PRO A 335 -15.24 17.56 -30.88
C PRO A 335 -14.58 16.54 -31.84
N VAL A 336 -13.28 16.64 -32.03
CA VAL A 336 -12.48 15.59 -32.68
C VAL A 336 -12.32 14.39 -31.76
N ALA A 337 -12.09 14.65 -30.49
CA ALA A 337 -12.01 13.65 -29.43
C ALA A 337 -12.48 14.26 -28.10
N ALA A 338 -13.13 13.45 -27.26
CA ALA A 338 -13.58 13.80 -25.92
C ALA A 338 -13.44 12.56 -25.04
N TRP A 339 -12.40 12.51 -24.21
CA TRP A 339 -12.15 11.33 -23.40
C TRP A 339 -12.95 11.38 -22.11
N ASP A 340 -13.64 10.27 -21.84
CA ASP A 340 -14.56 10.10 -20.73
C ASP A 340 -13.94 9.09 -19.73
N PHE A 341 -13.44 9.59 -18.63
CA PHE A 341 -12.78 8.78 -17.61
C PHE A 341 -13.76 8.07 -16.67
N THR A 342 -15.06 8.35 -16.75
CA THR A 342 -16.09 7.63 -16.00
C THR A 342 -16.33 6.23 -16.54
N ARG A 343 -15.82 5.94 -17.73
CA ARG A 343 -16.04 4.67 -18.39
C ARG A 343 -14.91 3.68 -18.16
N ARG A 344 -15.27 2.43 -17.93
CA ARG A 344 -14.32 1.31 -17.78
C ARG A 344 -13.25 1.59 -16.71
N MET A 345 -13.65 2.13 -15.57
CA MET A 345 -12.75 2.53 -14.48
C MET A 345 -11.89 1.38 -13.97
N SER A 346 -12.42 0.14 -13.99
CA SER A 346 -11.71 -1.09 -13.58
C SER A 346 -10.70 -1.61 -14.60
N THR A 347 -10.40 -0.86 -15.66
CA THR A 347 -9.50 -1.31 -16.73
C THR A 347 -8.55 -0.19 -17.15
N PRO A 348 -7.41 -0.51 -17.80
CA PRO A 348 -6.52 0.51 -18.32
C PRO A 348 -7.09 1.24 -19.56
N ASN A 349 -8.27 0.89 -20.05
CA ASN A 349 -8.83 1.50 -21.24
C ASN A 349 -9.39 2.91 -20.93
N VAL A 350 -9.08 3.86 -21.80
CA VAL A 350 -9.57 5.24 -21.76
C VAL A 350 -10.43 5.47 -22.97
N VAL A 351 -11.74 5.71 -22.73
CA VAL A 351 -12.74 5.75 -23.80
C VAL A 351 -12.85 7.16 -24.37
N ASP A 352 -12.69 7.29 -25.70
CA ASP A 352 -13.11 8.50 -26.42
C ASP A 352 -14.63 8.40 -26.72
N ALA A 353 -15.41 9.31 -26.16
CA ALA A 353 -16.83 9.47 -26.41
C ALA A 353 -17.12 10.30 -27.69
N GLY A 354 -16.09 10.85 -28.33
CA GLY A 354 -16.16 11.62 -29.58
C GLY A 354 -16.44 10.74 -30.80
N PRO A 355 -16.63 11.37 -31.96
CA PRO A 355 -17.04 10.66 -33.17
C PRO A 355 -15.96 9.74 -33.75
N ASN A 356 -14.68 10.02 -33.48
CA ASN A 356 -13.57 9.27 -34.07
C ASN A 356 -13.15 8.04 -33.21
N ARG A 357 -13.66 7.90 -31.99
CA ARG A 357 -13.36 6.78 -31.07
C ARG A 357 -11.87 6.56 -30.87
N LEU A 358 -11.13 7.63 -30.65
CA LEU A 358 -9.69 7.64 -30.43
C LEU A 358 -9.36 7.18 -29.00
N ASN A 359 -9.65 5.92 -28.72
CA ASN A 359 -9.45 5.34 -27.39
C ASN A 359 -7.97 5.32 -27.03
N GLY A 360 -7.69 5.54 -25.75
CA GLY A 360 -6.36 5.46 -25.16
C GLY A 360 -6.18 4.28 -24.20
N LYS A 361 -4.98 4.19 -23.66
CA LYS A 361 -4.62 3.28 -22.57
C LYS A 361 -3.87 4.05 -21.49
N ALA A 362 -4.28 3.85 -20.25
CA ALA A 362 -3.53 4.24 -19.07
C ALA A 362 -2.30 3.34 -18.91
N VAL A 363 -1.19 3.93 -18.55
CA VAL A 363 0.10 3.29 -18.29
C VAL A 363 0.48 3.57 -16.86
N ASN A 364 1.03 2.57 -16.16
CA ASN A 364 1.49 2.64 -14.77
C ASN A 364 0.42 3.05 -13.74
N LEU A 365 -0.82 2.62 -13.97
CA LEU A 365 -1.90 2.66 -12.96
C LEU A 365 -2.19 4.06 -12.40
N PRO A 366 -2.49 5.10 -13.23
CA PRO A 366 -3.02 6.34 -12.67
C PRO A 366 -4.31 6.05 -11.90
N VAL A 367 -4.53 6.74 -10.78
CA VAL A 367 -5.67 6.47 -9.91
C VAL A 367 -6.96 6.91 -10.57
N ARG A 368 -7.98 6.05 -10.50
CA ARG A 368 -9.31 6.26 -11.10
C ARG A 368 -10.41 6.33 -10.04
N ALA A 369 -11.65 6.57 -10.45
CA ALA A 369 -12.78 6.76 -9.55
C ALA A 369 -12.52 7.87 -8.52
N LEU A 370 -12.13 9.03 -9.01
CA LEU A 370 -11.83 10.21 -8.19
C LEU A 370 -12.78 11.35 -8.50
N THR A 371 -13.08 12.12 -7.47
CA THR A 371 -14.04 13.22 -7.53
C THR A 371 -13.67 14.27 -8.57
N SER A 372 -14.68 14.70 -9.34
CA SER A 372 -14.61 15.73 -10.37
C SER A 372 -14.48 17.15 -9.80
N HIS A 373 -14.19 18.11 -10.68
CA HIS A 373 -14.13 19.54 -10.33
C HIS A 373 -15.45 20.09 -9.76
N ASP A 374 -16.56 19.49 -10.08
CA ASP A 374 -17.93 19.90 -9.73
C ASP A 374 -18.64 18.93 -8.78
N TRP A 375 -17.90 18.00 -8.17
CA TRP A 375 -18.46 17.08 -7.17
C TRP A 375 -19.23 17.81 -6.08
N ASP A 376 -20.51 17.49 -5.93
CA ASP A 376 -21.47 18.20 -5.10
C ASP A 376 -21.50 17.77 -3.62
N ARG A 377 -20.72 16.72 -3.27
CA ARG A 377 -20.55 16.16 -1.91
C ARG A 377 -21.81 15.54 -1.31
N LYS A 378 -22.84 15.27 -2.08
CA LYS A 378 -24.06 14.60 -1.62
C LYS A 378 -23.91 13.09 -1.72
N THR A 379 -23.29 12.63 -2.79
CA THR A 379 -23.02 11.22 -3.03
C THR A 379 -21.56 10.93 -2.73
N MET A 380 -21.29 9.84 -2.00
CA MET A 380 -19.95 9.37 -1.66
C MET A 380 -19.54 8.11 -2.43
N ASN A 381 -20.47 7.58 -3.24
CA ASN A 381 -20.32 6.33 -3.99
C ASN A 381 -20.43 6.62 -5.49
N TYR A 382 -19.33 6.41 -6.21
CA TYR A 382 -19.30 6.64 -7.66
C TYR A 382 -20.22 5.71 -8.45
N ASN A 383 -20.62 4.56 -7.88
CA ASN A 383 -21.57 3.66 -8.54
C ASN A 383 -22.98 4.27 -8.64
N GLU A 384 -23.31 5.24 -7.78
CA GLU A 384 -24.62 5.91 -7.78
C GLU A 384 -24.67 7.08 -8.78
N ASP A 385 -23.57 7.80 -8.95
CA ASP A 385 -23.45 8.93 -9.89
C ASP A 385 -22.04 9.03 -10.48
N PRO A 386 -21.69 8.14 -11.43
CA PRO A 386 -20.35 8.08 -11.99
C PRO A 386 -19.84 9.38 -12.62
N GLU A 387 -20.74 10.25 -13.07
CA GLU A 387 -20.38 11.50 -13.75
C GLU A 387 -19.62 12.45 -12.81
N GLN A 388 -19.83 12.34 -11.50
CA GLN A 388 -19.14 13.12 -10.48
C GLN A 388 -17.76 12.55 -10.11
N TRP A 389 -17.33 11.42 -10.72
CA TRP A 389 -16.00 10.80 -10.52
C TRP A 389 -15.25 10.68 -11.85
N ALA A 390 -15.19 11.77 -12.58
CA ALA A 390 -14.60 11.84 -13.91
C ALA A 390 -13.10 12.19 -13.91
N ALA A 391 -12.48 12.31 -12.76
CA ALA A 391 -11.04 12.61 -12.67
C ALA A 391 -10.17 11.34 -12.70
N MET A 392 -8.95 11.51 -13.25
CA MET A 392 -7.86 10.56 -13.18
C MET A 392 -6.63 11.26 -12.61
N TYR A 393 -5.96 10.63 -11.62
CA TYR A 393 -4.81 11.20 -10.94
C TYR A 393 -3.53 10.54 -11.40
N PHE A 394 -2.56 11.35 -11.73
CA PHE A 394 -1.28 10.96 -12.30
C PHE A 394 -0.13 11.37 -11.38
N HIS A 395 0.89 10.50 -11.29
CA HIS A 395 2.11 10.79 -10.55
C HIS A 395 3.34 10.36 -11.34
N GLU A 396 4.44 11.07 -11.16
CA GLU A 396 5.71 10.80 -11.84
C GLU A 396 6.45 9.57 -11.31
N ASP A 397 6.02 9.04 -10.17
CA ASP A 397 6.58 7.88 -9.47
C ASP A 397 5.65 6.66 -9.45
N ASP A 398 4.48 6.72 -10.09
CA ASP A 398 3.63 5.54 -10.28
C ASP A 398 4.36 4.40 -11.02
N LEU A 399 4.13 3.16 -10.59
CA LEU A 399 4.64 1.97 -11.26
C LEU A 399 3.63 0.81 -11.24
N GLY A 400 3.15 0.43 -12.42
CA GLY A 400 2.31 -0.76 -12.59
C GLY A 400 3.13 -1.99 -12.93
N ASP A 401 3.82 -1.97 -14.03
CA ASP A 401 4.63 -3.09 -14.54
C ASP A 401 6.02 -2.57 -14.92
N ALA A 402 7.05 -3.13 -14.31
CA ALA A 402 8.43 -2.80 -14.63
C ALA A 402 8.80 -3.15 -16.07
N LYS A 403 8.03 -4.02 -16.74
CA LYS A 403 8.18 -4.42 -18.14
C LYS A 403 9.59 -4.86 -18.52
N TRP A 404 10.27 -5.46 -17.56
CA TRP A 404 11.57 -6.04 -17.81
C TRP A 404 11.43 -7.26 -18.74
N GLU A 405 12.37 -7.38 -19.66
CA GLU A 405 12.46 -8.54 -20.53
C GLU A 405 12.89 -9.77 -19.70
N PRO A 406 12.26 -10.92 -19.88
CA PRO A 406 12.65 -12.15 -19.20
C PRO A 406 14.11 -12.52 -19.46
N SER A 407 14.81 -12.94 -18.43
CA SER A 407 16.17 -13.47 -18.55
C SER A 407 16.16 -14.99 -18.79
N PHE A 408 15.21 -15.69 -18.19
CA PHE A 408 14.97 -17.11 -18.39
C PHE A 408 13.56 -17.50 -17.94
N SER A 409 13.19 -18.76 -18.18
CA SER A 409 11.95 -19.37 -17.70
C SER A 409 12.25 -20.69 -17.02
N TRP A 410 11.43 -21.03 -16.04
CA TRP A 410 11.42 -22.33 -15.41
C TRP A 410 10.05 -22.98 -15.59
N THR A 411 10.01 -24.21 -16.10
CA THR A 411 8.79 -25.02 -16.10
C THR A 411 8.81 -25.89 -14.86
N VAL A 412 7.78 -25.76 -14.03
CA VAL A 412 7.65 -26.51 -12.78
C VAL A 412 7.51 -28.01 -13.12
N PRO A 413 8.36 -28.91 -12.58
CA PRO A 413 8.20 -30.34 -12.78
C PRO A 413 6.80 -30.84 -12.39
N GLU A 414 6.26 -31.81 -13.07
CA GLU A 414 4.93 -32.40 -12.79
C GLU A 414 4.86 -33.04 -11.38
N ASP A 415 6.01 -33.45 -10.84
CA ASP A 415 6.18 -34.08 -9.53
C ASP A 415 6.73 -33.09 -8.47
N ALA A 416 6.74 -31.79 -8.76
CA ALA A 416 7.21 -30.81 -7.81
C ALA A 416 6.29 -30.76 -6.58
N SER A 417 6.89 -30.83 -5.41
CA SER A 417 6.17 -30.65 -4.14
C SER A 417 5.65 -29.23 -4.00
N SER A 418 4.48 -29.08 -3.40
CA SER A 418 3.97 -27.77 -3.00
C SER A 418 4.93 -27.08 -2.02
N GLY A 419 5.05 -25.74 -2.10
CA GLY A 419 5.95 -24.98 -1.24
C GLY A 419 6.31 -23.60 -1.78
N VAL A 420 7.13 -22.90 -1.04
CA VAL A 420 7.71 -21.62 -1.47
C VAL A 420 9.00 -21.85 -2.21
N TYR A 421 9.10 -21.30 -3.40
CA TYR A 421 10.26 -21.43 -4.29
C TYR A 421 10.81 -20.05 -4.62
N ALA A 422 12.07 -20.02 -5.01
CA ALA A 422 12.68 -18.82 -5.55
C ALA A 422 13.68 -19.14 -6.65
N ALA A 423 13.81 -18.24 -7.60
CA ALA A 423 15.03 -18.14 -8.38
C ALA A 423 16.06 -17.36 -7.55
N ARG A 424 17.05 -18.08 -7.00
CA ARG A 424 18.18 -17.49 -6.29
C ARG A 424 19.19 -17.00 -7.31
N LEU A 425 19.25 -15.67 -7.43
CA LEU A 425 20.07 -14.94 -8.39
C LEU A 425 21.35 -14.47 -7.70
N GLN A 426 22.49 -14.57 -8.38
CA GLN A 426 23.77 -14.14 -7.81
C GLN A 426 24.65 -13.45 -8.86
N ALA A 427 25.10 -12.24 -8.54
CA ALA A 427 26.09 -11.47 -9.30
C ALA A 427 27.22 -11.00 -8.36
N GLY A 428 28.39 -11.61 -8.50
CA GLY A 428 29.48 -11.44 -7.54
C GLY A 428 29.07 -11.89 -6.14
N GLU A 429 29.14 -10.97 -5.16
CA GLU A 429 28.70 -11.24 -3.78
C GLU A 429 27.20 -10.95 -3.55
N SER A 430 26.54 -10.25 -4.46
CA SER A 430 25.13 -9.89 -4.34
C SER A 430 24.23 -11.07 -4.62
N VAL A 431 23.26 -11.31 -3.74
CA VAL A 431 22.24 -12.38 -3.85
C VAL A 431 20.86 -11.77 -3.78
N TYR A 432 19.96 -12.27 -4.60
CA TYR A 432 18.54 -11.87 -4.61
C TYR A 432 17.65 -13.10 -4.85
N HIS A 433 16.49 -13.13 -4.21
CA HIS A 433 15.48 -14.17 -4.41
C HIS A 433 14.28 -13.58 -5.15
N ALA A 434 13.99 -14.11 -6.33
CA ALA A 434 12.71 -13.85 -7.01
C ALA A 434 11.74 -14.95 -6.58
N THR A 435 10.92 -14.68 -5.57
CA THR A 435 10.13 -15.66 -4.83
C THR A 435 8.73 -15.85 -5.44
N PHE A 436 8.25 -17.09 -5.44
CA PHE A 436 6.90 -17.48 -5.87
C PHE A 436 6.48 -18.77 -5.15
N VAL A 437 5.19 -19.11 -5.21
CA VAL A 437 4.63 -20.32 -4.60
C VAL A 437 4.34 -21.35 -5.69
N VAL A 438 4.75 -22.60 -5.47
CA VAL A 438 4.29 -23.74 -6.23
C VAL A 438 3.13 -24.37 -5.45
N ARG A 439 1.90 -24.14 -5.91
CA ARG A 439 0.70 -24.73 -5.33
C ARG A 439 0.46 -26.11 -5.89
N PRO A 440 -0.26 -26.99 -5.18
CA PRO A 440 -0.55 -28.31 -5.72
C PRO A 440 -1.55 -28.22 -6.87
N LYS A 441 -1.36 -29.04 -7.89
CA LYS A 441 -2.35 -29.20 -8.98
C LYS A 441 -3.61 -29.94 -8.50
N ARG A 442 -3.44 -30.77 -7.49
CA ARG A 442 -4.50 -31.44 -6.72
C ARG A 442 -4.05 -31.49 -5.28
N PRO A 443 -4.94 -31.18 -4.35
CA PRO A 443 -4.61 -31.26 -2.93
C PRO A 443 -4.04 -32.63 -2.57
N ALA A 444 -2.89 -32.66 -1.91
CA ALA A 444 -2.20 -33.86 -1.48
C ALA A 444 -2.20 -34.03 0.04
N ALA A 445 -2.25 -32.90 0.75
CA ALA A 445 -2.23 -32.83 2.21
C ALA A 445 -3.64 -32.55 2.79
N LYS A 446 -3.78 -32.74 4.10
CA LYS A 446 -4.95 -32.32 4.88
C LYS A 446 -4.82 -30.87 5.40
N ILE A 447 -3.62 -30.34 5.35
CA ILE A 447 -3.22 -29.02 5.85
C ILE A 447 -2.86 -28.16 4.66
N ALA A 448 -3.39 -26.91 4.66
CA ALA A 448 -2.88 -25.88 3.77
C ALA A 448 -2.21 -24.74 4.56
N MET A 449 -1.07 -24.27 4.08
CA MET A 449 -0.48 -23.00 4.47
C MET A 449 -0.97 -21.92 3.52
N LEU A 450 -1.75 -20.97 4.04
CA LEU A 450 -2.20 -19.80 3.30
C LEU A 450 -1.13 -18.71 3.39
N VAL A 451 -0.44 -18.49 2.28
CA VAL A 451 0.64 -17.51 2.17
C VAL A 451 0.04 -16.12 1.93
N PRO A 452 0.26 -15.13 2.81
CA PRO A 452 -0.43 -13.84 2.78
C PRO A 452 0.14 -12.90 1.70
N THR A 453 -0.05 -13.28 0.44
CA THR A 453 0.50 -12.57 -0.72
C THR A 453 -0.09 -11.18 -0.94
N LEU A 454 -1.30 -10.90 -0.45
CA LEU A 454 -1.89 -9.56 -0.48
C LEU A 454 -1.16 -8.64 0.49
N THR A 455 -0.87 -9.11 1.70
CA THR A 455 -0.06 -8.37 2.67
C THR A 455 1.36 -8.13 2.14
N TYR A 456 1.98 -9.14 1.51
CA TYR A 456 3.31 -8.96 0.90
C TYR A 456 3.31 -7.89 -0.19
N LEU A 457 2.22 -7.76 -0.97
CA LEU A 457 2.10 -6.71 -1.97
C LEU A 457 1.86 -5.34 -1.35
N ALA A 458 1.03 -5.24 -0.31
CA ALA A 458 0.74 -3.98 0.36
C ALA A 458 2.02 -3.33 0.95
N TYR A 459 2.89 -4.16 1.51
CA TYR A 459 4.20 -3.75 2.01
C TYR A 459 5.32 -3.88 0.97
N GLY A 460 4.98 -4.27 -0.25
CA GLY A 460 5.94 -4.58 -1.31
C GLY A 460 6.81 -3.41 -1.70
N SER A 461 8.05 -3.35 -1.21
CA SER A 461 9.01 -2.28 -1.50
C SER A 461 9.78 -2.53 -2.79
N THR A 462 9.95 -1.49 -3.58
CA THR A 462 10.86 -1.45 -4.74
C THR A 462 11.72 -0.21 -4.65
N GLY A 463 13.02 -0.40 -4.47
CA GLY A 463 13.93 0.74 -4.27
C GLY A 463 13.58 1.60 -3.05
N GLY A 464 13.12 0.98 -1.96
CA GLY A 464 12.78 1.66 -0.72
C GLY A 464 11.46 2.44 -0.73
N SER A 465 10.63 2.32 -1.78
CA SER A 465 9.32 2.98 -1.89
C SER A 465 8.30 2.11 -2.62
N LEU A 466 7.16 2.68 -3.01
CA LEU A 466 6.07 2.02 -3.73
C LEU A 466 5.25 1.03 -2.88
N ARG A 467 5.31 1.13 -1.56
CA ARG A 467 4.42 0.40 -0.64
C ARG A 467 3.08 1.13 -0.55
N GLN A 468 2.00 0.42 -0.26
CA GLN A 468 0.70 1.03 0.02
C GLN A 468 0.66 1.78 1.38
N TYR A 469 1.79 1.91 2.06
CA TYR A 469 2.05 2.78 3.21
C TYR A 469 2.78 4.07 2.84
N ASP A 470 3.35 4.14 1.64
CA ASP A 470 4.14 5.30 1.21
C ASP A 470 3.24 6.38 0.60
N ASP A 471 3.76 7.60 0.61
CA ASP A 471 3.18 8.76 -0.03
C ASP A 471 3.95 9.12 -1.31
N HIS A 472 3.24 9.62 -2.31
CA HIS A 472 3.83 10.35 -3.42
C HIS A 472 4.43 11.68 -2.96
N ALA A 473 5.23 12.30 -3.83
CA ALA A 473 5.86 13.60 -3.54
C ALA A 473 4.86 14.71 -3.19
N ASP A 474 3.60 14.55 -3.52
CA ASP A 474 2.52 15.50 -3.22
C ASP A 474 1.72 15.15 -1.96
N GLY A 475 2.07 14.06 -1.26
CA GLY A 475 1.43 13.59 -0.03
C GLY A 475 0.16 12.76 -0.25
N SER A 476 -0.19 12.45 -1.50
CA SER A 476 -1.21 11.43 -1.79
C SER A 476 -0.60 10.03 -1.67
N GLY A 477 -1.43 9.02 -1.39
CA GLY A 477 -0.95 7.67 -1.14
C GLY A 477 -0.83 6.79 -2.37
N PHE A 478 0.08 5.80 -2.31
CA PHE A 478 0.15 4.73 -3.30
C PHE A 478 -1.05 3.80 -3.16
N VAL A 479 -2.07 4.05 -3.98
CA VAL A 479 -3.33 3.29 -3.99
C VAL A 479 -3.12 1.87 -4.52
N TYR A 480 -2.25 1.71 -5.50
CA TYR A 480 -2.00 0.42 -6.16
C TYR A 480 -0.65 -0.17 -5.78
N SER A 481 -0.59 -1.51 -5.69
CA SER A 481 0.66 -2.26 -5.57
C SER A 481 0.67 -3.43 -6.57
N SER A 482 1.72 -3.52 -7.36
CA SER A 482 1.84 -4.52 -8.42
C SER A 482 2.82 -5.65 -8.09
N ALA A 483 2.48 -6.87 -8.49
CA ALA A 483 3.38 -8.03 -8.46
C ALA A 483 4.43 -8.01 -9.59
N LEU A 484 4.24 -7.19 -10.62
CA LEU A 484 5.10 -7.16 -11.82
C LEU A 484 6.27 -6.18 -11.67
N ARG A 485 6.94 -6.24 -10.53
CA ARG A 485 8.12 -5.44 -10.19
C ARG A 485 8.99 -6.16 -9.15
N PRO A 486 10.27 -5.83 -8.98
CA PRO A 486 11.07 -6.38 -7.88
C PRO A 486 10.47 -6.00 -6.53
N ILE A 487 10.17 -6.98 -5.70
CA ILE A 487 9.66 -6.79 -4.33
C ILE A 487 10.77 -7.18 -3.37
N GLN A 488 11.41 -6.17 -2.75
CA GLN A 488 12.62 -6.37 -1.97
C GLN A 488 12.38 -7.15 -0.68
N ASN A 489 11.23 -7.00 -0.08
CA ASN A 489 10.85 -7.68 1.17
C ASN A 489 10.06 -8.98 0.97
N LEU A 490 9.99 -9.49 -0.27
CA LEU A 490 9.52 -10.85 -0.59
C LEU A 490 10.72 -11.73 -0.95
N ARG A 491 11.69 -11.84 -0.06
CA ARG A 491 12.91 -12.60 -0.28
C ARG A 491 13.57 -12.97 1.05
N SER A 492 14.35 -14.03 1.08
CA SER A 492 15.25 -14.29 2.21
C SER A 492 16.30 -13.18 2.34
N LEU A 493 16.89 -13.04 3.53
CA LEU A 493 17.94 -12.06 3.83
C LEU A 493 17.45 -10.60 3.89
N THR A 494 16.19 -10.35 4.12
CA THR A 494 15.67 -9.01 4.35
C THR A 494 15.74 -8.66 5.83
N THR A 495 15.71 -7.38 6.14
CA THR A 495 15.78 -6.88 7.52
C THR A 495 14.57 -6.01 7.84
N GLY A 496 13.37 -6.54 7.63
CA GLY A 496 12.11 -5.84 7.87
C GLY A 496 11.73 -4.85 6.77
N PRO A 497 10.52 -4.25 6.82
CA PRO A 497 10.02 -3.35 5.78
C PRO A 497 10.79 -2.03 5.69
N SER A 498 11.40 -1.61 6.79
CA SER A 498 12.17 -0.36 6.90
C SER A 498 13.65 -0.58 7.27
N GLY A 499 14.11 -1.84 7.28
CA GLY A 499 15.51 -2.18 7.59
C GLY A 499 15.83 -2.29 9.07
N GLU A 500 14.85 -2.66 9.90
CA GLU A 500 14.97 -2.73 11.37
C GLU A 500 15.87 -3.87 11.87
N GLY A 501 16.32 -4.74 10.97
CA GLY A 501 17.26 -5.82 11.32
C GLY A 501 16.64 -7.03 11.99
N ARG A 502 15.35 -7.31 11.74
CA ARG A 502 14.62 -8.48 12.26
C ARG A 502 13.61 -9.01 11.25
N PRO A 503 13.25 -10.30 11.32
CA PRO A 503 12.32 -10.91 10.39
C PRO A 503 10.92 -10.29 10.53
N TRP A 504 10.29 -10.02 9.37
CA TRP A 504 8.97 -9.48 9.29
C TRP A 504 8.27 -10.00 8.02
N ALA A 505 6.94 -10.17 8.07
CA ALA A 505 6.17 -10.72 6.95
C ALA A 505 6.76 -12.02 6.40
N PHE A 506 7.30 -12.06 5.19
CA PHE A 506 7.78 -13.28 4.54
C PHE A 506 8.83 -14.05 5.38
N GLU A 507 9.84 -13.38 5.92
CA GLU A 507 10.83 -14.08 6.74
C GLU A 507 10.24 -14.63 8.03
N ALA A 508 9.35 -13.89 8.69
CA ALA A 508 8.66 -14.35 9.89
C ALA A 508 7.75 -15.55 9.60
N ASP A 509 7.08 -15.56 8.45
CA ASP A 509 6.25 -16.69 8.02
C ASP A 509 7.08 -17.95 7.79
N THR A 510 8.35 -17.81 7.37
CA THR A 510 9.25 -18.96 7.21
C THR A 510 9.58 -19.67 8.52
N HIS A 511 9.39 -19.06 9.68
CA HIS A 511 9.49 -19.74 10.98
C HIS A 511 8.40 -20.82 11.11
N ILE A 512 7.20 -20.54 10.60
CA ILE A 512 6.08 -21.51 10.56
C ILE A 512 6.38 -22.61 9.55
N PHE A 513 6.90 -22.26 8.35
CA PHE A 513 7.24 -23.24 7.31
C PHE A 513 8.28 -24.25 7.81
N ASP A 514 9.34 -23.74 8.46
CA ASP A 514 10.43 -24.57 8.98
C ASP A 514 9.97 -25.47 10.14
N TRP A 515 9.10 -24.98 11.03
CA TRP A 515 8.47 -25.79 12.07
C TRP A 515 7.67 -26.94 11.47
N LEU A 516 6.79 -26.66 10.50
CA LEU A 516 5.97 -27.68 9.86
C LEU A 516 6.81 -28.75 9.17
N GLU A 517 7.85 -28.36 8.44
CA GLU A 517 8.77 -29.29 7.77
C GLU A 517 9.60 -30.10 8.77
N THR A 518 10.15 -29.46 9.80
CA THR A 518 10.95 -30.12 10.84
C THR A 518 10.15 -31.16 11.62
N LYS A 519 8.86 -30.88 11.88
CA LYS A 519 7.96 -31.82 12.54
C LYS A 519 7.37 -32.88 11.61
N GLY A 520 7.63 -32.78 10.29
CA GLY A 520 7.21 -33.78 9.32
C GLY A 520 5.74 -33.71 8.94
N TYR A 521 5.10 -32.56 9.06
CA TYR A 521 3.74 -32.34 8.56
C TYR A 521 3.71 -32.29 7.04
N GLU A 522 2.76 -32.99 6.44
CA GLU A 522 2.46 -32.84 5.02
C GLU A 522 1.58 -31.62 4.82
N VAL A 523 2.07 -30.63 4.06
CA VAL A 523 1.42 -29.31 3.90
C VAL A 523 1.42 -28.90 2.43
N ASP A 524 0.27 -28.51 1.94
CA ASP A 524 0.13 -27.80 0.66
C ASP A 524 0.20 -26.30 0.90
N TYR A 525 0.80 -25.57 -0.04
CA TYR A 525 0.91 -24.11 0.01
C TYR A 525 -0.02 -23.49 -1.02
N ILE A 526 -0.87 -22.58 -0.59
CA ILE A 526 -1.79 -21.80 -1.43
C ILE A 526 -1.64 -20.33 -1.08
N THR A 527 -2.08 -19.43 -1.94
CA THR A 527 -1.94 -17.98 -1.75
C THR A 527 -3.30 -17.29 -1.65
N ASP A 528 -3.33 -16.08 -1.07
CA ASP A 528 -4.52 -15.23 -1.10
C ASP A 528 -5.05 -15.03 -2.52
N HIS A 529 -4.12 -14.85 -3.51
CA HIS A 529 -4.49 -14.74 -4.92
C HIS A 529 -5.22 -15.98 -5.46
N ASP A 530 -4.86 -17.16 -4.97
CA ASP A 530 -5.51 -18.42 -5.33
C ASP A 530 -6.91 -18.50 -4.70
N VAL A 531 -7.02 -18.13 -3.41
CA VAL A 531 -8.31 -18.11 -2.71
C VAL A 531 -9.24 -17.06 -3.32
N ASP A 532 -8.74 -15.87 -3.63
CA ASP A 532 -9.55 -14.85 -4.33
C ASP A 532 -10.06 -15.33 -5.70
N ARG A 533 -9.26 -16.12 -6.40
CA ARG A 533 -9.62 -16.63 -7.73
C ARG A 533 -10.63 -17.77 -7.71
N GLU A 534 -10.47 -18.71 -6.76
CA GLU A 534 -11.19 -19.99 -6.75
C GLU A 534 -12.27 -20.06 -5.66
N GLY A 535 -12.27 -19.08 -4.73
CA GLY A 535 -13.21 -19.02 -3.62
C GLY A 535 -13.07 -20.20 -2.67
N GLN A 536 -14.15 -20.58 -2.01
CA GLN A 536 -14.16 -21.65 -1.02
C GLN A 536 -13.69 -23.03 -1.60
N SER A 537 -13.88 -23.26 -2.87
CA SER A 537 -13.55 -24.55 -3.51
C SER A 537 -12.09 -24.98 -3.37
N ILE A 538 -11.15 -24.03 -3.26
CA ILE A 538 -9.74 -24.34 -3.01
C ILE A 538 -9.47 -24.75 -1.55
N LEU A 539 -10.31 -24.30 -0.62
CA LEU A 539 -10.21 -24.60 0.82
C LEU A 539 -10.89 -25.92 1.20
N ASP A 540 -11.98 -26.29 0.50
CA ASP A 540 -12.83 -27.45 0.82
C ASP A 540 -12.07 -28.79 1.00
N PRO A 541 -10.95 -29.07 0.26
CA PRO A 541 -10.19 -30.29 0.46
C PRO A 541 -9.40 -30.37 1.76
N TYR A 542 -9.16 -29.23 2.42
CA TYR A 542 -8.32 -29.18 3.60
C TYR A 542 -9.12 -29.26 4.89
N GLN A 543 -8.61 -29.99 5.85
CA GLN A 543 -9.16 -30.03 7.20
C GLN A 543 -8.71 -28.82 8.03
N THR A 544 -7.47 -28.39 7.80
CA THR A 544 -6.86 -27.27 8.52
C THR A 544 -6.19 -26.32 7.54
N VAL A 545 -6.42 -25.04 7.76
CA VAL A 545 -5.67 -23.95 7.09
C VAL A 545 -4.89 -23.20 8.16
N ILE A 546 -3.63 -22.87 7.85
CA ILE A 546 -2.74 -22.10 8.73
C ILE A 546 -2.43 -20.78 8.04
N THR A 547 -2.58 -19.66 8.72
CA THR A 547 -2.19 -18.36 8.18
C THR A 547 -0.73 -18.02 8.45
N GLY A 548 -0.18 -17.04 7.73
CA GLY A 548 1.07 -16.38 8.11
C GLY A 548 0.94 -15.54 9.39
N THR A 549 2.04 -14.89 9.77
CA THR A 549 2.16 -14.09 10.98
C THR A 549 1.42 -12.75 10.91
N HIS A 550 1.08 -12.29 9.71
CA HIS A 550 0.43 -10.99 9.50
C HIS A 550 -0.48 -10.96 8.25
N PRO A 551 -1.62 -11.68 8.25
CA PRO A 551 -2.57 -11.69 7.13
C PRO A 551 -3.51 -10.48 7.19
N GLU A 552 -2.96 -9.27 7.07
CA GLU A 552 -3.64 -8.00 7.34
C GLU A 552 -4.59 -7.57 6.21
N TYR A 553 -4.21 -7.87 4.97
CA TYR A 553 -4.91 -7.44 3.75
C TYR A 553 -5.61 -8.63 3.13
N ILE A 554 -6.93 -8.59 3.04
CA ILE A 554 -7.72 -9.64 2.40
C ILE A 554 -8.76 -9.08 1.44
N SER A 555 -9.11 -9.87 0.42
CA SER A 555 -10.16 -9.52 -0.55
C SER A 555 -11.55 -9.95 -0.06
N THR A 556 -12.58 -9.42 -0.72
CA THR A 556 -13.97 -9.84 -0.48
C THR A 556 -14.17 -11.33 -0.76
N ASN A 557 -13.66 -11.82 -1.90
CA ASN A 557 -13.78 -13.24 -2.26
C ASN A 557 -13.09 -14.15 -1.25
N GLU A 558 -11.93 -13.74 -0.75
CA GLU A 558 -11.17 -14.48 0.25
C GLU A 558 -11.90 -14.52 1.60
N SER A 559 -12.38 -13.36 2.07
CA SER A 559 -13.15 -13.26 3.31
C SER A 559 -14.39 -14.15 3.27
N GLU A 560 -15.15 -14.11 2.17
CA GLU A 560 -16.35 -14.94 1.98
C GLU A 560 -15.98 -16.44 1.91
N ALA A 561 -14.90 -16.80 1.23
CA ALA A 561 -14.43 -18.17 1.11
C ALA A 561 -14.06 -18.78 2.47
N ILE A 562 -13.28 -18.06 3.28
CA ILE A 562 -12.87 -18.51 4.62
C ILE A 562 -14.09 -18.64 5.54
N ARG A 563 -14.99 -17.66 5.55
CA ARG A 563 -16.23 -17.73 6.37
C ARG A 563 -17.11 -18.90 5.96
N GLY A 564 -17.30 -19.14 4.67
CA GLY A 564 -18.05 -20.27 4.15
C GLY A 564 -17.44 -21.60 4.59
N TRP A 565 -16.14 -21.77 4.38
CA TRP A 565 -15.40 -22.97 4.73
C TRP A 565 -15.42 -23.27 6.25
N LEU A 566 -15.29 -22.24 7.11
CA LEU A 566 -15.41 -22.39 8.56
C LEU A 566 -16.79 -22.86 8.97
N ASN A 567 -17.85 -22.34 8.34
CA ASN A 567 -19.23 -22.78 8.62
C ASN A 567 -19.52 -24.20 8.12
N ASP A 568 -18.79 -24.69 7.13
CA ASP A 568 -18.88 -26.05 6.60
C ASP A 568 -17.97 -27.06 7.33
N GLY A 569 -17.33 -26.64 8.43
CA GLY A 569 -16.54 -27.51 9.30
C GLY A 569 -15.03 -27.37 9.15
N GLY A 570 -14.56 -26.41 8.40
CA GLY A 570 -13.15 -26.07 8.26
C GLY A 570 -12.53 -25.57 9.56
N ARG A 571 -11.23 -25.79 9.75
CA ARG A 571 -10.51 -25.42 10.98
C ARG A 571 -9.31 -24.52 10.67
N LEU A 572 -9.33 -23.30 11.20
CA LEU A 572 -8.32 -22.27 10.93
C LEU A 572 -7.36 -22.12 12.11
N MET A 573 -6.07 -22.16 11.85
CA MET A 573 -5.05 -21.67 12.77
C MET A 573 -4.62 -20.27 12.32
N TYR A 574 -5.16 -19.24 12.96
CA TYR A 574 -4.76 -17.87 12.78
C TYR A 574 -3.51 -17.61 13.62
N MET A 575 -2.33 -17.64 12.98
CA MET A 575 -1.01 -17.63 13.62
C MET A 575 -0.39 -16.24 13.68
N GLY A 576 -1.22 -15.20 13.61
CA GLY A 576 -0.78 -13.84 13.48
C GLY A 576 -1.45 -12.83 14.42
N GLY A 577 -1.13 -11.56 14.20
CA GLY A 577 -1.79 -10.40 14.76
C GLY A 577 -2.15 -9.40 13.67
N ASN A 578 -3.12 -8.51 13.96
CA ASN A 578 -3.68 -7.55 13.02
C ASN A 578 -4.08 -8.17 11.68
N GLY A 579 -4.69 -9.34 11.72
CA GLY A 579 -5.17 -10.01 10.52
C GLY A 579 -6.59 -9.58 10.15
N PHE A 580 -6.96 -9.81 8.86
CA PHE A 580 -8.31 -9.55 8.33
C PHE A 580 -8.77 -8.10 8.51
N TYR A 581 -7.84 -7.15 8.36
CA TYR A 581 -8.02 -5.77 8.78
C TYR A 581 -8.42 -4.85 7.64
N TRP A 582 -7.62 -4.80 6.54
CA TRP A 582 -7.84 -3.94 5.38
C TRP A 582 -8.58 -4.65 4.25
N VAL A 583 -9.60 -3.95 3.70
CA VAL A 583 -10.27 -4.38 2.47
C VAL A 583 -9.37 -4.10 1.28
N THR A 584 -9.07 -5.13 0.51
CA THR A 584 -8.19 -5.07 -0.65
C THR A 584 -8.90 -5.59 -1.88
N ALA A 585 -8.83 -4.85 -2.99
CA ALA A 585 -9.32 -5.30 -4.28
C ALA A 585 -8.18 -5.80 -5.16
N LEU A 586 -8.47 -6.80 -6.00
CA LEU A 586 -7.58 -7.32 -7.03
C LEU A 586 -8.10 -6.97 -8.41
N ASP A 587 -7.20 -6.61 -9.33
CA ASP A 587 -7.60 -6.48 -10.73
C ASP A 587 -8.03 -7.81 -11.35
N SER A 588 -8.72 -7.78 -12.48
CA SER A 588 -9.23 -8.98 -13.14
C SER A 588 -8.13 -10.00 -13.57
N THR A 589 -6.88 -9.56 -13.63
CA THR A 589 -5.72 -10.41 -13.92
C THR A 589 -4.94 -10.82 -12.68
N ARG A 590 -5.31 -10.28 -11.51
CA ARG A 590 -4.65 -10.47 -10.21
C ARG A 590 -3.16 -10.12 -10.23
N THR A 591 -2.82 -9.06 -10.97
CA THR A 591 -1.45 -8.57 -11.08
C THR A 591 -1.17 -7.37 -10.19
N TYR A 592 -2.21 -6.66 -9.75
CA TYR A 592 -2.07 -5.58 -8.78
C TYR A 592 -3.25 -5.53 -7.82
N THR A 593 -2.98 -4.97 -6.66
CA THR A 593 -3.96 -4.68 -5.60
C THR A 593 -4.34 -3.21 -5.59
N GLU A 594 -5.57 -2.90 -5.17
CA GLU A 594 -6.04 -1.55 -4.88
C GLU A 594 -6.45 -1.45 -3.41
N LEU A 595 -6.00 -0.39 -2.75
CA LEU A 595 -6.34 -0.05 -1.39
C LEU A 595 -6.86 1.38 -1.32
N ARG A 596 -7.92 1.63 -0.57
CA ARG A 596 -8.44 2.97 -0.27
C ARG A 596 -8.45 3.15 1.24
N ARG A 597 -7.41 3.82 1.76
CA ARG A 597 -7.34 4.14 3.19
C ARG A 597 -8.23 5.33 3.51
N HIS A 598 -9.01 5.24 4.57
CA HIS A 598 -9.79 6.35 5.09
C HIS A 598 -10.03 6.17 6.59
N ASP A 599 -10.41 7.26 7.25
CA ASP A 599 -10.82 7.33 8.65
C ASP A 599 -9.93 6.54 9.62
N GLY A 600 -9.03 7.24 10.27
CA GLY A 600 -8.25 6.67 11.36
C GLY A 600 -6.94 5.99 10.98
N THR A 601 -6.47 6.14 9.75
CA THR A 601 -5.16 5.61 9.33
C THR A 601 -4.00 6.50 9.78
N GLU A 602 -2.87 5.90 10.13
CA GLU A 602 -1.60 6.61 10.37
C GLU A 602 -0.90 7.03 9.09
N ALA A 603 -1.10 6.26 8.01
CA ALA A 603 -0.56 6.52 6.70
C ALA A 603 -1.36 7.62 5.98
N TRP A 604 -1.34 7.61 4.66
CA TRP A 604 -2.13 8.53 3.86
C TRP A 604 -3.63 8.23 3.96
N GLN A 605 -4.46 9.22 3.63
CA GLN A 605 -5.91 9.07 3.53
C GLN A 605 -6.40 9.45 2.14
N ALA A 606 -7.31 8.64 1.60
CA ALA A 606 -8.08 9.03 0.43
C ALA A 606 -8.93 10.29 0.72
N ALA A 607 -9.15 11.11 -0.27
CA ALA A 607 -9.99 12.29 -0.12
C ALA A 607 -11.46 11.88 0.12
N PRO A 608 -12.26 12.72 0.81
CA PRO A 608 -13.69 12.48 0.95
C PRO A 608 -14.37 12.22 -0.41
N GLY A 609 -15.17 11.16 -0.49
CA GLY A 609 -15.81 10.69 -1.72
C GLY A 609 -14.96 9.74 -2.56
N GLU A 610 -13.70 9.50 -2.22
CA GLU A 610 -12.77 8.65 -3.00
C GLU A 610 -12.46 7.32 -2.30
N TYR A 611 -13.42 6.79 -1.55
CA TYR A 611 -13.26 5.61 -0.69
C TYR A 611 -13.56 4.28 -1.39
N TYR A 612 -14.17 4.31 -2.58
CA TYR A 612 -14.54 3.10 -3.32
C TYR A 612 -13.42 2.69 -4.28
N HIS A 613 -13.13 1.39 -4.34
CA HIS A 613 -12.19 0.85 -5.30
C HIS A 613 -12.66 1.05 -6.73
N SER A 614 -11.77 1.49 -7.60
CA SER A 614 -12.05 1.55 -9.04
C SER A 614 -12.06 0.17 -9.69
N THR A 615 -11.41 -0.81 -9.06
CA THR A 615 -11.18 -2.17 -9.58
C THR A 615 -12.42 -3.04 -9.51
N ASP A 616 -13.12 -3.05 -8.38
CA ASP A 616 -14.32 -3.88 -8.11
C ASP A 616 -15.57 -3.07 -7.78
N GLY A 617 -15.45 -1.78 -7.51
CA GLY A 617 -16.56 -0.91 -7.15
C GLY A 617 -16.99 -0.99 -5.69
N GLU A 618 -16.24 -1.71 -4.85
CA GLU A 618 -16.57 -1.89 -3.45
C GLU A 618 -16.01 -0.79 -2.56
N TYR A 619 -16.61 -0.64 -1.38
CA TYR A 619 -16.16 0.29 -0.36
C TYR A 619 -14.85 -0.21 0.26
N GLY A 620 -13.82 0.62 0.27
CA GLY A 620 -12.52 0.32 0.85
C GLY A 620 -12.45 0.54 2.35
N GLY A 621 -11.25 0.79 2.86
CA GLY A 621 -11.00 1.00 4.28
C GLY A 621 -10.94 -0.30 5.08
N LEU A 622 -11.32 -0.24 6.34
CA LEU A 622 -11.29 -1.38 7.25
C LEU A 622 -12.51 -2.29 7.08
N TRP A 623 -12.34 -3.59 7.24
CA TRP A 623 -13.42 -4.57 7.22
C TRP A 623 -14.52 -4.26 8.24
N ARG A 624 -14.18 -3.69 9.40
CA ARG A 624 -15.15 -3.28 10.42
C ARG A 624 -16.13 -2.20 9.91
N PHE A 625 -15.72 -1.33 8.99
CA PHE A 625 -16.61 -0.34 8.38
C PHE A 625 -17.60 -0.95 7.39
N ARG A 626 -17.32 -2.17 6.93
CA ARG A 626 -18.23 -2.95 6.09
C ARG A 626 -19.16 -3.85 6.92
N GLY A 627 -19.10 -3.77 8.26
CA GLY A 627 -19.90 -4.56 9.17
C GLY A 627 -19.42 -6.01 9.35
N THR A 628 -18.19 -6.30 8.97
CA THR A 628 -17.56 -7.64 9.09
C THR A 628 -16.18 -7.52 9.73
N PRO A 629 -16.11 -7.11 11.01
CA PRO A 629 -14.83 -6.96 11.70
C PRO A 629 -14.14 -8.33 11.87
N PRO A 630 -12.79 -8.36 12.00
CA PRO A 630 -12.04 -9.61 12.19
C PRO A 630 -12.53 -10.45 13.34
N GLN A 631 -13.06 -9.84 14.41
CA GLN A 631 -13.63 -10.53 15.57
C GLN A 631 -14.73 -11.52 15.19
N GLU A 632 -15.50 -11.26 14.15
CA GLU A 632 -16.55 -12.20 13.67
C GLU A 632 -15.97 -13.43 12.98
N ILE A 633 -14.74 -13.35 12.44
CA ILE A 633 -14.12 -14.45 11.69
C ILE A 633 -13.15 -15.21 12.58
N VAL A 634 -12.20 -14.51 13.21
CA VAL A 634 -11.13 -15.15 13.97
C VAL A 634 -11.28 -15.00 15.49
N GLY A 635 -12.36 -14.40 15.95
CA GLY A 635 -12.68 -14.25 17.38
C GLY A 635 -11.96 -13.09 18.06
N VAL A 636 -10.93 -12.56 17.48
CA VAL A 636 -10.10 -11.46 17.95
C VAL A 636 -9.88 -10.43 16.85
N GLY A 637 -9.40 -9.25 17.18
CA GLY A 637 -8.98 -8.27 16.20
C GLY A 637 -8.05 -7.24 16.80
N PHE A 638 -7.37 -6.51 15.94
CA PHE A 638 -6.30 -5.57 16.25
C PHE A 638 -6.70 -4.61 17.37
N ALA A 639 -5.89 -4.57 18.41
CA ALA A 639 -6.21 -3.86 19.63
C ALA A 639 -5.10 -2.95 20.13
N ALA A 640 -3.85 -3.34 19.93
CA ALA A 640 -2.72 -2.57 20.43
C ALA A 640 -1.45 -2.86 19.65
N GLN A 641 -0.57 -1.86 19.59
CA GLN A 641 0.75 -1.99 18.97
C GLN A 641 1.85 -1.35 19.82
N GLY A 642 3.09 -1.84 19.61
CA GLY A 642 4.28 -1.29 20.23
C GLY A 642 5.54 -1.78 19.53
N PHE A 643 6.06 -0.94 18.64
CA PHE A 643 7.29 -1.22 17.91
C PHE A 643 8.46 -0.52 18.60
N GLY A 644 9.28 -1.29 19.31
CA GLY A 644 10.41 -0.76 20.08
C GLY A 644 11.43 0.03 19.29
N HIS A 645 11.52 -0.23 17.99
CA HIS A 645 12.45 0.44 17.10
C HIS A 645 12.08 1.90 16.79
N PHE A 646 10.79 2.28 16.85
CA PHE A 646 10.39 3.67 16.64
C PHE A 646 10.71 4.59 17.83
N THR A 647 10.91 4.03 19.00
CA THR A 647 11.05 4.81 20.23
C THR A 647 12.47 4.85 20.78
N GLY A 648 13.39 4.10 20.17
CA GLY A 648 14.78 3.97 20.64
C GLY A 648 14.94 3.27 22.01
N SER A 649 13.84 2.76 22.57
CA SER A 649 13.84 1.95 23.79
C SER A 649 13.44 0.52 23.43
N ALA A 650 14.14 -0.46 23.93
CA ALA A 650 13.80 -1.86 23.74
C ALA A 650 12.42 -2.11 24.34
N GLN A 651 11.40 -2.14 23.52
CA GLN A 651 10.10 -2.63 23.90
C GLN A 651 10.16 -4.15 23.91
N TYR A 652 9.69 -4.70 24.97
CA TYR A 652 9.68 -6.12 25.13
C TYR A 652 8.27 -6.64 24.88
N ASN A 653 8.20 -7.64 24.04
CA ASN A 653 7.05 -8.51 23.98
C ASN A 653 6.74 -9.09 25.35
N LYS A 654 5.59 -9.67 25.51
CA LYS A 654 5.17 -10.24 26.79
C LYS A 654 4.90 -11.73 26.69
N PRO A 655 5.14 -12.49 27.76
CA PRO A 655 4.54 -13.79 27.91
C PRO A 655 3.02 -13.67 28.10
N PHE A 656 2.33 -14.79 28.11
CA PHE A 656 0.92 -14.82 28.46
C PHE A 656 0.65 -15.79 29.63
N ASP A 657 -0.43 -15.52 30.33
CA ASP A 657 -0.95 -16.34 31.41
C ASP A 657 -2.18 -17.10 30.94
N ARG A 658 -2.33 -18.34 31.37
CA ARG A 658 -3.52 -19.13 31.10
C ARG A 658 -4.74 -18.57 31.85
N SER A 659 -5.85 -18.42 31.16
CA SER A 659 -7.14 -18.05 31.73
C SER A 659 -7.92 -19.26 32.24
N GLU A 660 -9.00 -19.04 33.02
CA GLU A 660 -9.81 -20.12 33.60
C GLU A 660 -10.40 -21.04 32.52
N GLU A 661 -10.81 -20.51 31.39
CA GLU A 661 -11.40 -21.25 30.28
C GLU A 661 -10.44 -22.29 29.67
N SER A 662 -9.11 -22.05 29.76
CA SER A 662 -8.08 -22.98 29.32
C SER A 662 -8.00 -24.28 30.16
N TYR A 663 -8.71 -24.37 31.30
CA TYR A 663 -8.79 -25.56 32.12
C TYR A 663 -10.13 -26.31 31.97
N SER A 664 -11.04 -25.78 31.15
CA SER A 664 -12.29 -26.47 30.80
C SER A 664 -12.02 -27.66 29.86
N ASP A 665 -12.94 -28.60 29.80
CA ASP A 665 -12.84 -29.75 28.88
C ASP A 665 -12.69 -29.28 27.43
N ALA A 666 -13.28 -28.15 27.07
CA ALA A 666 -13.20 -27.54 25.74
C ALA A 666 -11.83 -26.89 25.42
N GLY A 667 -11.08 -26.39 26.42
CA GLY A 667 -9.83 -25.67 26.23
C GLY A 667 -8.56 -26.40 26.68
N ALA A 668 -8.68 -27.36 27.60
CA ALA A 668 -7.52 -27.96 28.28
C ALA A 668 -6.59 -28.74 27.36
N TRP A 669 -7.12 -29.36 26.33
CA TRP A 669 -6.35 -30.12 25.35
C TRP A 669 -5.30 -29.27 24.59
N VAL A 670 -5.54 -27.99 24.44
CA VAL A 670 -4.60 -27.05 23.79
C VAL A 670 -3.28 -26.98 24.55
N PHE A 671 -3.31 -27.17 25.87
CA PHE A 671 -2.14 -27.07 26.74
C PHE A 671 -1.64 -28.44 27.23
N GLU A 672 -2.00 -29.53 26.58
CA GLU A 672 -1.52 -30.86 26.94
C GLU A 672 0.03 -30.89 26.84
N GLY A 673 0.70 -31.35 27.90
CA GLY A 673 2.15 -31.36 27.99
C GLY A 673 2.79 -30.02 28.38
N VAL A 674 2.06 -28.93 28.46
CA VAL A 674 2.53 -27.63 28.94
C VAL A 674 2.31 -27.49 30.42
N SER A 675 3.40 -27.44 31.18
CA SER A 675 3.29 -27.40 32.67
C SER A 675 3.13 -26.00 33.25
N LYS A 676 3.53 -24.97 32.51
CA LYS A 676 3.43 -23.57 32.93
C LYS A 676 1.97 -23.08 32.94
N ARG A 677 1.65 -22.27 33.96
CA ARG A 677 0.36 -21.57 34.05
C ARG A 677 0.46 -20.10 33.71
N ASP A 678 1.55 -19.51 34.16
CA ASP A 678 1.85 -18.08 34.02
C ASP A 678 3.19 -17.89 33.34
N GLY A 679 3.36 -16.79 32.63
CA GLY A 679 4.59 -16.43 31.93
C GLY A 679 4.99 -17.36 30.80
N ILE A 680 4.01 -17.96 30.10
CA ILE A 680 4.28 -18.88 28.98
C ILE A 680 5.05 -18.13 27.88
N GLY A 681 6.15 -18.73 27.43
CA GLY A 681 7.00 -18.18 26.36
C GLY A 681 7.98 -17.08 26.80
N GLY A 682 7.87 -16.56 28.03
CA GLY A 682 8.69 -15.41 28.47
C GLY A 682 10.17 -15.69 28.70
N ASP A 683 10.54 -16.94 28.84
CA ASP A 683 11.92 -17.41 28.99
C ASP A 683 12.54 -17.95 27.69
N LEU A 684 11.78 -17.91 26.59
CA LEU A 684 12.24 -18.36 25.28
C LEU A 684 12.90 -17.22 24.51
N PRO A 685 14.01 -17.48 23.82
CA PRO A 685 14.54 -16.51 22.84
C PRO A 685 13.59 -16.38 21.67
N SER A 686 13.54 -15.20 21.06
CA SER A 686 12.73 -14.94 19.87
C SER A 686 13.59 -14.25 18.82
N LEU A 687 13.45 -14.67 17.55
CA LEU A 687 14.12 -14.05 16.40
C LEU A 687 13.45 -12.73 16.01
N GLN A 688 12.17 -12.52 16.32
CA GLN A 688 11.47 -11.29 16.01
C GLN A 688 11.70 -10.21 17.06
N SER A 689 11.36 -10.46 18.32
CA SER A 689 11.51 -9.48 19.39
C SER A 689 11.59 -10.18 20.74
N PRO A 690 12.46 -9.75 21.68
CA PRO A 690 12.60 -10.42 22.98
C PRO A 690 11.40 -10.18 23.88
N GLY A 691 11.20 -11.08 24.87
CA GLY A 691 10.27 -10.90 25.98
C GLY A 691 9.07 -11.83 25.99
N GLY A 692 8.75 -12.51 24.88
CA GLY A 692 7.67 -13.49 24.83
C GLY A 692 6.95 -13.52 23.48
N PRO A 693 5.92 -14.35 23.35
CA PRO A 693 5.19 -14.59 22.10
C PRO A 693 4.12 -13.55 21.79
N MET A 694 3.87 -12.59 22.66
CA MET A 694 2.83 -11.57 22.49
C MET A 694 3.48 -10.22 22.30
N GLY A 695 3.36 -9.62 21.10
CA GLY A 695 4.00 -8.37 20.83
C GLY A 695 3.88 -7.86 19.41
N GLU A 696 4.51 -6.74 19.18
CA GLU A 696 4.42 -5.87 18.01
C GLU A 696 2.99 -5.42 17.81
N GLU A 697 2.17 -6.16 17.09
CA GLU A 697 0.74 -5.96 16.98
C GLU A 697 0.02 -7.14 17.62
N VAL A 698 -0.93 -6.83 18.48
CA VAL A 698 -1.69 -7.83 19.25
C VAL A 698 -3.18 -7.62 19.11
N ASP A 699 -3.91 -8.75 19.11
CA ASP A 699 -5.34 -8.79 18.97
C ASP A 699 -6.01 -9.17 20.29
N ARG A 700 -7.22 -8.67 20.52
CA ARG A 700 -8.04 -9.06 21.66
C ARG A 700 -9.48 -9.35 21.27
N VAL A 701 -10.17 -10.03 22.18
CA VAL A 701 -11.62 -10.18 22.09
C VAL A 701 -12.31 -8.84 22.27
N ASP A 702 -13.34 -8.62 21.47
CA ASP A 702 -14.25 -7.49 21.63
C ASP A 702 -15.67 -7.88 21.22
N TYR A 703 -16.50 -8.12 22.23
CA TYR A 703 -17.88 -8.56 22.03
C TYR A 703 -18.75 -7.49 21.35
N SER A 704 -18.37 -6.21 21.44
CA SER A 704 -19.05 -5.12 20.74
C SER A 704 -18.74 -5.11 19.25
N LEU A 705 -17.64 -5.72 18.85
CA LEU A 705 -17.21 -5.91 17.47
C LEU A 705 -17.47 -7.35 16.96
N GLY A 706 -18.30 -8.14 17.65
CA GLY A 706 -18.78 -9.41 17.14
C GLY A 706 -17.95 -10.63 17.52
N THR A 707 -17.02 -10.56 18.46
CA THR A 707 -16.42 -11.78 19.06
C THR A 707 -17.57 -12.71 19.49
N PRO A 708 -17.61 -13.97 19.01
CA PRO A 708 -18.66 -14.91 19.41
C PRO A 708 -18.72 -15.10 20.93
N ALA A 709 -19.92 -15.13 21.51
CA ALA A 709 -20.09 -15.34 22.95
C ALA A 709 -19.57 -16.70 23.42
N SER A 710 -19.40 -17.65 22.50
CA SER A 710 -18.83 -18.98 22.75
C SER A 710 -17.30 -19.01 22.65
N ALA A 711 -16.65 -17.90 22.32
CA ALA A 711 -15.19 -17.83 22.25
C ALA A 711 -14.57 -18.13 23.61
N LEU A 712 -13.65 -19.07 23.65
CA LEU A 712 -12.85 -19.39 24.83
C LEU A 712 -11.58 -18.52 24.79
N VAL A 713 -11.42 -17.68 25.81
CA VAL A 713 -10.15 -16.97 26.02
C VAL A 713 -9.19 -17.88 26.76
N LEU A 714 -8.25 -18.48 26.06
CA LEU A 714 -7.34 -19.50 26.60
C LEU A 714 -6.16 -18.87 27.35
N GLY A 715 -5.74 -17.69 26.95
CA GLY A 715 -4.62 -16.98 27.56
C GLY A 715 -4.70 -15.48 27.33
N LYS A 716 -4.07 -14.73 28.24
CA LYS A 716 -3.97 -13.26 28.15
C LYS A 716 -2.54 -12.85 28.37
N SER A 717 -2.07 -11.89 27.55
CA SER A 717 -0.74 -11.33 27.74
C SER A 717 -0.61 -10.59 29.06
N GLN A 718 0.59 -10.57 29.59
CA GLN A 718 0.98 -9.72 30.72
C GLN A 718 0.80 -8.24 30.34
N PRO A 719 0.63 -7.32 31.35
CA PRO A 719 0.62 -5.90 31.06
C PRO A 719 1.82 -5.49 30.24
N PHE A 720 1.58 -4.77 29.17
CA PHE A 720 2.64 -4.19 28.33
C PHE A 720 3.25 -2.95 29.01
N GLY A 721 4.33 -2.43 28.44
CA GLY A 721 4.93 -1.18 28.90
C GLY A 721 4.15 0.05 28.40
N GLU A 722 4.48 1.23 28.97
CA GLU A 722 3.84 2.51 28.64
C GLU A 722 3.87 2.89 27.15
N GLN A 723 4.76 2.28 26.37
CA GLN A 723 4.91 2.59 24.94
C GLN A 723 4.04 1.71 24.03
N TYR A 724 3.43 0.66 24.58
CA TYR A 724 2.35 -0.02 23.90
C TYR A 724 1.08 0.80 24.05
N MET A 725 0.41 1.05 22.93
CA MET A 725 -0.77 1.90 22.90
C MET A 725 -1.94 1.17 22.30
N GLN A 726 -3.12 1.46 22.81
CA GLN A 726 -4.36 0.97 22.23
C GLN A 726 -4.50 1.54 20.82
N VAL A 727 -4.84 0.69 19.87
CA VAL A 727 -5.16 1.08 18.51
C VAL A 727 -6.67 1.27 18.37
N VAL A 728 -7.04 2.39 17.81
CA VAL A 728 -8.40 2.67 17.35
C VAL A 728 -8.31 2.99 15.87
N GLU A 729 -8.69 2.02 15.05
CA GLU A 729 -8.69 2.18 13.58
C GLU A 729 -7.33 2.59 13.02
N GLU A 730 -6.27 1.87 13.43
CA GLU A 730 -4.88 2.15 13.10
C GLU A 730 -4.35 3.52 13.60
N ILE A 731 -5.13 4.22 14.42
CA ILE A 731 -4.62 5.37 15.16
C ILE A 731 -4.00 4.88 16.47
N ASN A 732 -2.73 5.19 16.68
CA ASN A 732 -2.11 4.99 17.98
C ASN A 732 -2.80 5.86 18.99
N THR A 733 -3.45 5.21 19.95
CA THR A 733 -3.89 5.80 21.22
C THR A 733 -5.31 6.35 21.27
N SER A 734 -6.09 5.85 22.20
CA SER A 734 -7.27 6.50 22.74
C SER A 734 -6.90 7.60 23.77
N SER A 735 -5.68 7.57 24.32
CA SER A 735 -5.15 8.54 25.27
C SER A 735 -3.64 8.72 25.09
N LEU A 736 -3.20 9.95 24.97
CA LEU A 736 -1.77 10.29 24.92
C LEU A 736 -1.02 10.06 26.25
N PHE A 737 -1.73 9.71 27.32
CA PHE A 737 -1.20 9.64 28.68
C PHE A 737 -1.35 8.26 29.31
N GLU A 738 -1.98 7.30 28.64
CA GLU A 738 -2.21 5.93 29.13
C GLU A 738 -1.59 4.93 28.15
N GLY A 739 -0.52 4.29 28.58
CA GLY A 739 0.11 3.18 27.86
C GLY A 739 -0.35 1.83 28.36
N GLY A 740 0.26 0.78 27.84
CA GLY A 740 -0.07 -0.61 28.16
C GLY A 740 0.17 -1.03 29.62
N ASP A 741 0.86 -0.20 30.40
CA ASP A 741 1.02 -0.38 31.84
C ASP A 741 -0.20 0.11 32.65
N GLN A 742 -1.08 0.89 32.05
CA GLN A 742 -2.26 1.50 32.68
C GLN A 742 -3.58 1.10 32.00
N ASP A 743 -3.57 0.90 30.69
CA ASP A 743 -4.76 0.55 29.90
C ASP A 743 -4.95 -0.98 29.82
N PRO A 744 -5.97 -1.56 30.47
CA PRO A 744 -6.23 -2.99 30.41
C PRO A 744 -6.71 -3.48 29.04
N LEU A 745 -7.03 -2.59 28.10
CA LEU A 745 -7.40 -2.92 26.73
C LEU A 745 -6.16 -3.15 25.84
N VAL A 746 -4.99 -2.73 26.28
CA VAL A 746 -3.70 -3.02 25.65
C VAL A 746 -3.24 -4.41 26.06
N ARG A 747 -3.75 -5.43 25.36
CA ARG A 747 -3.42 -6.84 25.62
C ARG A 747 -3.66 -7.69 24.37
N GLY A 748 -3.06 -8.86 24.33
CA GLY A 748 -3.40 -9.92 23.38
C GLY A 748 -4.16 -11.05 24.08
N ASP A 749 -5.16 -11.59 23.42
CA ASP A 749 -6.02 -12.67 23.93
C ASP A 749 -5.90 -13.91 23.01
N VAL A 750 -5.22 -14.97 23.47
CA VAL A 750 -5.19 -16.27 22.77
C VAL A 750 -6.55 -16.93 22.89
N THR A 751 -7.16 -17.31 21.77
CA THR A 751 -8.55 -17.80 21.77
C THR A 751 -8.78 -19.09 20.99
N LEU A 752 -9.87 -19.76 21.33
CA LEU A 752 -10.45 -20.86 20.54
C LEU A 752 -11.94 -20.57 20.34
N VAL A 753 -12.34 -20.53 19.09
CA VAL A 753 -13.75 -20.29 18.70
C VAL A 753 -14.27 -21.53 17.98
N TYR A 754 -15.44 -22.01 18.39
CA TYR A 754 -16.12 -23.11 17.71
C TYR A 754 -17.14 -22.59 16.70
N TYR A 755 -17.10 -23.19 15.51
CA TYR A 755 -17.99 -22.93 14.41
C TYR A 755 -18.97 -24.10 14.19
N PRO A 756 -20.07 -23.89 13.46
CA PRO A 756 -20.96 -24.98 13.08
C PRO A 756 -20.24 -26.14 12.36
N ASN A 757 -20.84 -27.30 12.38
CA ASN A 757 -20.37 -28.50 11.65
C ASN A 757 -18.97 -28.99 12.03
N GLY A 758 -18.47 -28.64 13.23
CA GLY A 758 -17.12 -29.02 13.68
C GLY A 758 -16.01 -28.10 13.23
N GLY A 759 -16.37 -26.95 12.69
CA GLY A 759 -15.41 -25.89 12.37
C GLY A 759 -14.85 -25.24 13.62
N ALA A 760 -13.65 -24.68 13.53
CA ALA A 760 -13.03 -23.98 14.65
C ALA A 760 -11.95 -23.00 14.19
N VAL A 761 -11.68 -22.01 15.04
CA VAL A 761 -10.54 -21.10 14.87
C VAL A 761 -9.72 -21.08 16.15
N PHE A 762 -8.44 -21.35 16.03
CA PHE A 762 -7.44 -21.02 17.05
C PHE A 762 -6.75 -19.74 16.65
N SER A 763 -6.69 -18.75 17.56
CA SER A 763 -6.05 -17.46 17.30
C SER A 763 -4.89 -17.23 18.25
N ALA A 764 -3.68 -17.10 17.69
CA ALA A 764 -2.47 -16.76 18.41
C ALA A 764 -2.47 -15.30 18.90
N ALA A 765 -3.19 -14.42 18.18
CA ALA A 765 -3.42 -13.02 18.51
C ALA A 765 -2.15 -12.16 18.60
N SER A 766 -1.07 -12.52 17.88
CA SER A 766 0.19 -11.81 17.90
C SER A 766 1.03 -12.09 16.67
N MET A 767 1.67 -11.08 16.11
CA MET A 767 2.60 -11.22 14.97
C MET A 767 3.85 -12.03 15.32
N VAL A 768 4.25 -12.07 16.58
CA VAL A 768 5.53 -12.65 17.00
C VAL A 768 5.39 -14.03 17.64
N TRP A 769 4.25 -14.67 17.52
CA TRP A 769 3.96 -15.99 18.10
C TRP A 769 5.00 -17.06 17.72
N SER A 770 5.38 -17.11 16.44
CA SER A 770 6.29 -18.13 15.90
C SER A 770 7.78 -17.80 16.10
N GLY A 771 8.11 -16.61 16.59
CA GLY A 771 9.48 -16.14 16.72
C GLY A 771 10.36 -17.01 17.65
N SER A 772 9.77 -17.80 18.55
CA SER A 772 10.47 -18.71 19.46
C SER A 772 10.40 -20.18 19.04
N PHE A 773 9.79 -20.51 17.91
CA PHE A 773 9.59 -21.92 17.52
C PHE A 773 10.89 -22.72 17.41
N PHE A 774 11.94 -22.12 16.85
CA PHE A 774 13.24 -22.76 16.61
C PHE A 774 13.93 -23.25 17.89
N HIS A 775 13.59 -22.69 19.05
CA HIS A 775 14.28 -22.98 20.30
C HIS A 775 14.14 -24.44 20.71
N ASN A 776 15.25 -25.03 21.21
CA ASN A 776 15.35 -26.43 21.65
C ASN A 776 14.89 -27.43 20.55
N ASP A 777 15.35 -27.22 19.32
CA ASP A 777 15.00 -28.08 18.18
C ASP A 777 13.47 -28.23 17.99
N TYR A 778 12.75 -27.13 18.11
CA TYR A 778 11.27 -27.05 18.02
C TYR A 778 10.55 -27.90 19.10
N ASP A 779 11.18 -28.12 20.26
CA ASP A 779 10.54 -28.79 21.42
C ASP A 779 10.46 -27.81 22.60
N ASN A 780 9.44 -26.97 22.59
CA ASN A 780 9.18 -25.96 23.62
C ASN A 780 7.67 -25.73 23.79
N ASP A 781 7.31 -24.91 24.79
CA ASP A 781 5.90 -24.68 25.13
C ASP A 781 5.11 -24.08 23.95
N MET A 782 5.72 -23.23 23.12
CA MET A 782 5.04 -22.55 21.99
C MET A 782 4.73 -23.52 20.86
N THR A 783 5.71 -24.35 20.49
CA THR A 783 5.49 -25.41 19.49
C THR A 783 4.53 -26.48 20.01
N ARG A 784 4.62 -26.85 21.31
CA ARG A 784 3.73 -27.82 21.91
C ARG A 784 2.25 -27.39 21.84
N ILE A 785 1.95 -26.12 22.17
CA ILE A 785 0.60 -25.56 22.04
C ILE A 785 0.14 -25.63 20.57
N SER A 786 0.99 -25.20 19.66
CA SER A 786 0.68 -25.15 18.22
C SER A 786 0.50 -26.56 17.64
N GLU A 787 1.31 -27.55 18.06
CA GLU A 787 1.19 -28.96 17.69
C GLU A 787 -0.11 -29.58 18.21
N ASN A 788 -0.46 -29.34 19.49
CA ASN A 788 -1.70 -29.85 20.05
C ASN A 788 -2.92 -29.38 19.25
N VAL A 789 -2.92 -28.12 18.83
CA VAL A 789 -3.99 -27.55 18.00
C VAL A 789 -3.97 -28.18 16.60
N LEU A 790 -2.82 -28.22 15.94
CA LEU A 790 -2.69 -28.73 14.59
C LEU A 790 -3.07 -30.21 14.48
N ASP A 791 -2.57 -31.04 15.40
CA ASP A 791 -2.85 -32.46 15.45
C ASP A 791 -4.34 -32.71 15.68
N ARG A 792 -4.95 -31.94 16.61
CA ARG A 792 -6.38 -32.07 16.89
C ARG A 792 -7.25 -31.62 15.72
N PHE A 793 -6.88 -30.52 15.08
CA PHE A 793 -7.60 -29.97 13.93
C PHE A 793 -7.51 -30.92 12.72
N THR A 794 -6.42 -31.65 12.55
CA THR A 794 -6.21 -32.57 11.43
C THR A 794 -6.61 -34.02 11.71
N SER A 795 -6.92 -34.38 12.95
CA SER A 795 -7.29 -35.75 13.33
C SER A 795 -8.62 -36.23 12.70
N GLY A 796 -9.51 -35.30 12.34
CA GLY A 796 -10.87 -35.59 11.92
C GLY A 796 -11.82 -36.01 13.08
N GLU A 797 -11.31 -35.97 14.33
CA GLU A 797 -12.16 -36.22 15.52
C GLU A 797 -13.00 -35.00 15.85
N ALA A 798 -14.15 -35.23 16.48
CA ALA A 798 -14.97 -34.16 17.04
C ALA A 798 -14.18 -33.35 18.07
N LEU A 799 -14.32 -32.04 18.03
CA LEU A 799 -13.67 -31.17 18.99
C LEU A 799 -14.42 -31.19 20.33
N PRO A 800 -13.69 -31.22 21.48
CA PRO A 800 -14.35 -31.09 22.79
C PRO A 800 -15.08 -29.73 22.89
N GLY A 801 -16.38 -29.73 23.10
CA GLY A 801 -17.19 -28.50 23.12
C GLY A 801 -18.05 -28.32 21.86
N ASP A 802 -17.96 -29.22 20.91
CA ASP A 802 -18.81 -29.29 19.72
C ASP A 802 -20.12 -30.02 20.10
N GLY A 803 -21.01 -29.31 20.85
CA GLY A 803 -22.26 -29.92 21.34
C GLY A 803 -23.31 -28.91 21.76
#